data_3ffbbfb3bd04cff3be83c6ef384c9349
#
_entry.id   3ffbbfb3bd04cff3be83c6ef384c9349
#
_cell.length_a   1.000
_cell.length_b   1.000
_cell.length_c   1.000
_cell.angle_alpha   90.00
_cell.angle_beta   90.00
_cell.angle_gamma   90.00
#
_symmetry.space_group_name_H-M   'P 1'
#
loop_
_entity.id
_entity.type
_entity.pdbx_description
1 polymer ?
#
loop_
_entity_poly.entity_id
_entity_poly.type
_entity_poly.pdbx_seq_one_letter_code
_entity_poly.pdbx_strand_id
1 'polypeptide(L)'
;MNNELKKIKKLYGEDMMHFVRERCSTLLETDGLLLETLTKFFYPNKFLYKDLKSNYLLNKFVDYIYESIEEKERIKQVSNESPYKLMEDAGYTLYKCESEEDIQKFKKYYSKGEELCTFNGGRLNRCIVYFAVKKDVKNIKREDFTDPKREDLYGTSVISIQINRKNHVVSIKNRYNHTVYNPDATFSNNLDKIVPGLTDSFEKELGFEINKDNQNEDFDIPYYVKASDNRFYKFNYEINDIYYCPGNVIIKNFKPVFYDKSRYIVLDYMILDMQKKELINTEKDGLLSNIDINKIELKKHDVNRIICINDNIFIEINPLNKIIKYIDYYSEEIDNDFLSHNETLECVSIPNAKKIKNNFLNDSWTLKIIDLPKIESVGNNFIYANYYIESINMPKLKEVGNDFLDSWYKLKKIDFPNLRTVGNGFLSHSSNIEIVDLPELEIAGDSFLSGSSKIKQITLPNLSVAGNNFLYNDKPLLSLSLPKLKEIGYSFLHENENLKKISLPSIKKVESSFLESNRSLKKISLPKIEEIGSDFLDHNTILESINMPNVRKIGNDFLYWNDTLKNISLPNLEEVGNNFLNSDISLKSINLPKLRKAEQSFLEYNRELRFVDLPNLEVVGINFISRNYKLKKASFPSLIEIDDSFLTSALDSCDIDAPNLKYRSKVLIKR
;
A
#
# COMPACT_ATOMS: atom_id res chain seq x y z
N MET A 1 13.10 -12.86 -24.62
CA MET A 1 12.63 -12.09 -23.45
C MET A 1 11.12 -12.22 -23.43
N ASN A 2 10.55 -12.78 -22.37
CA ASN A 2 9.11 -13.02 -22.18
C ASN A 2 8.34 -11.68 -22.39
N ASN A 3 7.18 -11.74 -23.00
CA ASN A 3 6.36 -10.55 -23.27
C ASN A 3 5.96 -9.82 -21.99
N GLU A 4 5.79 -10.54 -20.89
CA GLU A 4 5.47 -10.00 -19.58
C GLU A 4 6.64 -9.20 -18.99
N LEU A 5 7.87 -9.71 -19.06
CA LEU A 5 9.07 -8.97 -18.66
C LEU A 5 9.29 -7.67 -19.45
N LYS A 6 8.90 -7.65 -20.75
CA LYS A 6 8.92 -6.40 -21.53
C LYS A 6 7.91 -5.38 -21.00
N LYS A 7 6.71 -5.83 -20.61
CA LYS A 7 5.69 -4.96 -20.02
C LYS A 7 6.13 -4.45 -18.65
N ILE A 8 6.69 -5.33 -17.80
CA ILE A 8 7.24 -4.96 -16.49
C ILE A 8 8.36 -3.93 -16.63
N LYS A 9 9.33 -4.15 -17.54
CA LYS A 9 10.39 -3.17 -17.83
C LYS A 9 9.83 -1.81 -18.26
N LYS A 10 8.78 -1.81 -19.09
CA LYS A 10 8.15 -0.57 -19.58
C LYS A 10 7.42 0.21 -18.47
N LEU A 11 6.77 -0.49 -17.54
CA LEU A 11 5.94 0.11 -16.48
C LEU A 11 6.74 0.48 -15.24
N TYR A 12 7.71 -0.34 -14.84
CA TYR A 12 8.36 -0.26 -13.54
C TYR A 12 9.89 -0.09 -13.62
N GLY A 13 10.47 -0.09 -14.83
CA GLY A 13 11.89 0.11 -15.06
C GLY A 13 12.71 -1.17 -15.12
N GLU A 14 14.02 -1.00 -15.36
CA GLU A 14 14.97 -2.09 -15.58
C GLU A 14 15.25 -2.88 -14.31
N ASP A 15 15.39 -2.19 -13.19
CA ASP A 15 15.66 -2.81 -11.88
C ASP A 15 14.53 -3.76 -11.44
N MET A 16 13.28 -3.36 -11.63
CA MET A 16 12.14 -4.23 -11.38
C MET A 16 12.13 -5.44 -12.31
N MET A 17 12.45 -5.25 -13.57
CA MET A 17 12.56 -6.37 -14.52
C MET A 17 13.63 -7.37 -14.09
N HIS A 18 14.79 -6.90 -13.64
CA HIS A 18 15.85 -7.75 -13.10
C HIS A 18 15.40 -8.47 -11.84
N PHE A 19 14.81 -7.76 -10.90
CA PHE A 19 14.28 -8.32 -9.66
C PHE A 19 13.26 -9.44 -9.93
N VAL A 20 12.26 -9.18 -10.78
CA VAL A 20 11.24 -10.19 -11.12
C VAL A 20 11.86 -11.40 -11.80
N ARG A 21 12.84 -11.19 -12.68
CA ARG A 21 13.56 -12.28 -13.34
C ARG A 21 14.36 -13.13 -12.36
N GLU A 22 14.93 -12.53 -11.34
CA GLU A 22 15.76 -13.23 -10.34
C GLU A 22 14.92 -13.85 -9.22
N ARG A 23 13.83 -13.20 -8.81
CA ARG A 23 13.09 -13.54 -7.60
C ARG A 23 11.70 -14.11 -7.83
N CYS A 24 11.11 -13.88 -8.99
CA CYS A 24 9.73 -14.27 -9.31
C CYS A 24 9.61 -14.96 -10.67
N SER A 25 10.66 -15.61 -11.16
CA SER A 25 10.68 -16.18 -12.51
C SER A 25 9.65 -17.28 -12.74
N THR A 26 9.32 -18.06 -11.72
CA THR A 26 8.30 -19.11 -11.76
C THR A 26 6.90 -18.53 -12.01
N LEU A 27 6.67 -17.29 -11.60
CA LEU A 27 5.40 -16.60 -11.80
C LEU A 27 5.26 -15.96 -13.18
N LEU A 28 6.32 -15.91 -13.99
CA LEU A 28 6.26 -15.40 -15.37
C LEU A 28 5.45 -16.27 -16.33
N GLU A 29 5.09 -17.47 -15.91
CA GLU A 29 4.29 -18.42 -16.68
C GLU A 29 2.80 -18.41 -16.24
N THR A 30 2.42 -17.58 -15.31
CA THR A 30 1.07 -17.50 -14.72
C THR A 30 0.11 -16.57 -15.49
N ASP A 31 0.01 -16.67 -16.80
CA ASP A 31 -0.97 -15.98 -17.67
C ASP A 31 -1.22 -14.47 -17.35
N GLY A 32 -0.17 -13.76 -16.98
CA GLY A 32 -0.25 -12.33 -16.67
C GLY A 32 -0.66 -11.98 -15.23
N LEU A 33 -0.90 -12.95 -14.35
CA LEU A 33 -1.27 -12.72 -12.94
C LEU A 33 -0.17 -11.98 -12.18
N LEU A 34 1.10 -12.22 -12.51
CA LEU A 34 2.22 -11.51 -11.92
C LEU A 34 2.16 -10.02 -12.25
N LEU A 35 1.97 -9.66 -13.52
CA LEU A 35 1.85 -8.26 -13.94
C LEU A 35 0.64 -7.59 -13.30
N GLU A 36 -0.49 -8.28 -13.18
CA GLU A 36 -1.69 -7.80 -12.50
C GLU A 36 -1.42 -7.54 -11.02
N THR A 37 -0.75 -8.46 -10.34
CA THR A 37 -0.40 -8.34 -8.91
C THR A 37 0.58 -7.19 -8.67
N LEU A 38 1.63 -7.07 -9.48
CA LEU A 38 2.55 -5.93 -9.45
C LEU A 38 1.81 -4.61 -9.68
N THR A 39 0.91 -4.58 -10.64
CA THR A 39 0.12 -3.38 -10.95
C THR A 39 -0.78 -3.01 -9.78
N LYS A 40 -1.44 -3.98 -9.15
CA LYS A 40 -2.27 -3.76 -7.96
C LYS A 40 -1.46 -3.25 -6.77
N PHE A 41 -0.23 -3.69 -6.61
CA PHE A 41 0.64 -3.26 -5.52
C PHE A 41 1.20 -1.85 -5.74
N PHE A 42 1.78 -1.57 -6.90
CA PHE A 42 2.51 -0.32 -7.16
C PHE A 42 1.63 0.83 -7.64
N TYR A 43 0.58 0.54 -8.41
CA TYR A 43 -0.24 1.59 -9.02
C TYR A 43 -1.01 2.44 -7.99
N PRO A 44 -1.65 1.87 -6.96
CA PRO A 44 -2.31 2.66 -5.93
C PRO A 44 -1.33 3.50 -5.12
N ASN A 45 -0.14 2.95 -4.84
CA ASN A 45 0.83 3.52 -3.91
C ASN A 45 1.81 4.50 -4.58
N LYS A 46 1.82 4.60 -5.91
CA LYS A 46 2.82 5.38 -6.68
C LYS A 46 4.29 5.10 -6.28
N PHE A 47 4.54 3.97 -5.62
CA PHE A 47 5.88 3.54 -5.29
C PHE A 47 6.62 3.07 -6.55
N LEU A 48 7.88 3.42 -6.62
CA LEU A 48 8.81 2.83 -7.58
C LEU A 48 9.56 1.71 -6.88
N TYR A 49 9.95 0.68 -7.61
CA TYR A 49 10.77 -0.41 -7.07
C TYR A 49 11.99 0.08 -6.27
N LYS A 50 12.64 1.16 -6.72
CA LYS A 50 13.76 1.79 -6.01
C LYS A 50 13.42 2.35 -4.62
N ASP A 51 12.14 2.50 -4.29
CA ASP A 51 11.68 2.96 -2.97
C ASP A 51 11.65 1.82 -1.94
N LEU A 52 11.71 0.57 -2.40
CA LEU A 52 11.88 -0.63 -1.59
C LEU A 52 13.36 -0.76 -1.17
N LYS A 53 13.79 -0.01 -0.17
CA LYS A 53 15.22 0.21 0.18
C LYS A 53 15.89 -0.92 0.95
N SER A 54 15.18 -1.92 1.43
CA SER A 54 15.76 -3.01 2.21
C SER A 54 15.48 -4.38 1.60
N ASN A 55 16.41 -5.32 1.74
CA ASN A 55 16.19 -6.73 1.38
C ASN A 55 14.97 -7.32 2.10
N TYR A 56 14.69 -6.87 3.31
CA TYR A 56 13.51 -7.25 4.08
C TYR A 56 12.20 -6.87 3.38
N LEU A 57 12.06 -5.61 2.96
CA LEU A 57 10.86 -5.16 2.23
C LEU A 57 10.71 -5.86 0.88
N LEU A 58 11.83 -6.12 0.20
CA LEU A 58 11.84 -6.87 -1.06
C LEU A 58 11.37 -8.32 -0.87
N ASN A 59 11.82 -8.97 0.20
CA ASN A 59 11.40 -10.34 0.51
C ASN A 59 9.90 -10.39 0.84
N LYS A 60 9.42 -9.49 1.68
CA LYS A 60 7.98 -9.37 1.99
C LYS A 60 7.13 -9.09 0.74
N PHE A 61 7.64 -8.30 -0.17
CA PHE A 61 7.00 -8.07 -1.44
C PHE A 61 6.90 -9.34 -2.30
N VAL A 62 7.94 -10.16 -2.29
CA VAL A 62 7.90 -11.48 -2.95
C VAL A 62 6.87 -12.38 -2.29
N ASP A 63 6.86 -12.48 -0.96
CA ASP A 63 5.88 -13.27 -0.20
C ASP A 63 4.44 -12.86 -0.56
N TYR A 64 4.17 -11.56 -0.53
CA TYR A 64 2.87 -11.02 -0.93
C TYR A 64 2.45 -11.43 -2.36
N ILE A 65 3.39 -11.37 -3.32
CA ILE A 65 3.12 -11.79 -4.69
C ILE A 65 2.73 -13.27 -4.74
N TYR A 66 3.50 -14.13 -4.08
CA TYR A 66 3.25 -15.57 -4.07
C TYR A 66 1.94 -15.91 -3.38
N GLU A 67 1.68 -15.39 -2.19
CA GLU A 67 0.44 -15.61 -1.44
C GLU A 67 -0.80 -15.14 -2.20
N SER A 68 -0.73 -13.97 -2.85
CA SER A 68 -1.84 -13.44 -3.65
C SER A 68 -2.20 -14.30 -4.86
N ILE A 69 -1.23 -15.03 -5.40
CA ILE A 69 -1.43 -15.94 -6.52
C ILE A 69 -1.92 -17.32 -6.02
N GLU A 70 -1.33 -17.83 -4.95
CA GLU A 70 -1.69 -19.11 -4.34
C GLU A 70 -3.13 -19.15 -3.80
N GLU A 71 -3.63 -18.06 -3.21
CA GLU A 71 -5.00 -18.00 -2.69
C GLU A 71 -6.05 -18.16 -3.80
N LYS A 72 -5.75 -17.76 -5.01
CA LYS A 72 -6.63 -17.99 -6.19
C LYS A 72 -6.57 -19.41 -6.71
N GLU A 73 -5.46 -20.10 -6.52
CA GLU A 73 -5.26 -21.48 -6.97
C GLU A 73 -5.74 -22.51 -5.94
N ARG A 74 -5.64 -22.23 -4.63
CA ARG A 74 -6.14 -23.07 -3.54
C ARG A 74 -7.63 -23.42 -3.63
N ILE A 75 -8.42 -22.57 -4.23
CA ILE A 75 -9.87 -22.81 -4.42
C ILE A 75 -10.13 -23.96 -5.42
N LYS A 76 -9.13 -24.45 -6.11
CA LYS A 76 -9.34 -25.33 -7.27
C LYS A 76 -9.11 -26.83 -7.07
N GLN A 77 -8.46 -27.38 -6.05
CA GLN A 77 -8.41 -28.85 -5.90
C GLN A 77 -7.67 -29.31 -4.63
N VAL A 78 -8.40 -29.86 -3.67
CA VAL A 78 -7.87 -30.88 -2.76
C VAL A 78 -7.72 -32.14 -3.59
N SER A 79 -6.55 -32.41 -4.16
CA SER A 79 -6.32 -33.60 -4.93
C SER A 79 -6.09 -34.82 -4.01
N ASN A 80 -6.82 -35.88 -4.22
CA ASN A 80 -6.62 -37.16 -3.58
C ASN A 80 -5.43 -37.96 -4.20
N GLU A 81 -4.55 -37.30 -4.93
CA GLU A 81 -3.48 -37.94 -5.70
C GLU A 81 -2.22 -38.16 -4.87
N SER A 82 -1.42 -39.15 -5.26
CA SER A 82 -0.16 -39.46 -4.58
C SER A 82 0.91 -38.37 -4.86
N PRO A 83 1.92 -38.19 -3.98
CA PRO A 83 2.99 -37.22 -4.21
C PRO A 83 3.78 -37.51 -5.50
N TYR A 84 3.86 -38.78 -5.91
CA TYR A 84 4.49 -39.15 -7.19
C TYR A 84 3.72 -38.60 -8.39
N LYS A 85 2.39 -38.68 -8.35
CA LYS A 85 1.53 -38.21 -9.43
C LYS A 85 1.54 -36.68 -9.52
N LEU A 86 1.40 -35.99 -8.37
CA LEU A 86 1.47 -34.53 -8.31
C LEU A 86 2.80 -34.01 -8.84
N MET A 87 3.91 -34.63 -8.47
CA MET A 87 5.24 -34.26 -8.95
C MET A 87 5.42 -34.61 -10.43
N GLU A 88 4.84 -35.71 -10.92
CA GLU A 88 4.87 -36.05 -12.34
C GLU A 88 4.13 -35.02 -13.19
N ASP A 89 2.96 -34.57 -12.77
CA ASP A 89 2.16 -33.57 -13.45
C ASP A 89 2.87 -32.18 -13.45
N ALA A 90 3.68 -31.91 -12.44
CA ALA A 90 4.57 -30.74 -12.38
C ALA A 90 5.88 -30.93 -13.20
N GLY A 91 6.02 -32.04 -13.94
CA GLY A 91 7.18 -32.29 -14.79
C GLY A 91 8.39 -32.91 -14.09
N TYR A 92 8.22 -33.40 -12.84
CA TYR A 92 9.27 -34.08 -12.09
C TYR A 92 9.03 -35.60 -12.02
N THR A 93 10.14 -36.34 -11.92
CA THR A 93 10.09 -37.71 -11.45
C THR A 93 10.57 -37.74 -10.00
N LEU A 94 9.71 -38.18 -9.07
CA LEU A 94 10.00 -38.29 -7.65
C LEU A 94 10.60 -39.67 -7.33
N TYR A 95 11.73 -39.66 -6.62
CA TYR A 95 12.44 -40.87 -6.20
C TYR A 95 12.56 -40.89 -4.68
N LYS A 96 12.06 -41.94 -4.02
CA LYS A 96 12.33 -42.24 -2.61
C LYS A 96 13.62 -43.00 -2.49
N CYS A 97 14.51 -42.57 -1.60
CA CYS A 97 15.76 -43.26 -1.32
C CYS A 97 15.59 -44.23 -0.15
N GLU A 98 15.86 -45.51 -0.38
CA GLU A 98 15.76 -46.54 0.64
C GLU A 98 17.14 -47.05 1.12
N SER A 99 18.19 -46.69 0.40
CA SER A 99 19.58 -47.01 0.74
C SER A 99 20.50 -45.79 0.54
N GLU A 100 21.67 -45.81 1.20
CA GLU A 100 22.70 -44.77 0.96
C GLU A 100 23.21 -44.80 -0.49
N GLU A 101 23.18 -45.97 -1.14
CA GLU A 101 23.52 -46.11 -2.56
C GLU A 101 22.53 -45.35 -3.45
N ASP A 102 21.23 -45.33 -3.07
CA ASP A 102 20.22 -44.57 -3.81
C ASP A 102 20.51 -43.08 -3.73
N ILE A 103 20.86 -42.58 -2.56
CA ILE A 103 21.24 -41.19 -2.36
C ILE A 103 22.42 -40.83 -3.27
N GLN A 104 23.47 -41.64 -3.30
CA GLN A 104 24.68 -41.39 -4.09
C GLN A 104 24.42 -41.31 -5.60
N LYS A 105 23.37 -41.94 -6.13
CA LYS A 105 22.98 -41.83 -7.54
C LYS A 105 22.69 -40.41 -7.98
N PHE A 106 22.23 -39.52 -7.06
CA PHE A 106 21.89 -38.15 -7.36
C PHE A 106 23.06 -37.19 -7.24
N LYS A 107 24.20 -37.62 -6.67
CA LYS A 107 25.41 -36.75 -6.52
C LYS A 107 25.90 -36.17 -7.85
N LYS A 108 25.68 -36.87 -8.96
CA LYS A 108 26.05 -36.42 -10.32
C LYS A 108 25.39 -35.10 -10.76
N TYR A 109 24.27 -34.69 -10.12
CA TYR A 109 23.55 -33.46 -10.42
C TYR A 109 24.07 -32.25 -9.64
N TYR A 110 24.99 -32.45 -8.70
CA TYR A 110 25.54 -31.43 -7.81
C TYR A 110 27.01 -31.13 -8.14
N SER A 111 27.42 -29.88 -7.99
CA SER A 111 28.80 -29.46 -8.21
C SER A 111 29.70 -29.71 -7.01
N LYS A 112 31.00 -29.73 -7.27
CA LYS A 112 32.00 -29.81 -6.22
C LYS A 112 31.97 -28.53 -5.39
N GLY A 113 31.72 -28.68 -4.07
CA GLY A 113 31.58 -27.57 -3.12
C GLY A 113 30.14 -27.15 -2.85
N GLU A 114 29.17 -27.59 -3.68
CA GLU A 114 27.74 -27.39 -3.49
C GLU A 114 27.02 -28.71 -3.18
N GLU A 115 27.77 -29.71 -2.77
CA GLU A 115 27.24 -31.04 -2.46
C GLU A 115 26.40 -31.00 -1.18
N LEU A 116 25.23 -31.68 -1.20
CA LEU A 116 24.39 -31.82 -0.02
C LEU A 116 25.11 -32.61 1.08
N CYS A 117 24.94 -32.18 2.35
CA CYS A 117 25.33 -32.98 3.52
C CYS A 117 24.74 -34.38 3.51
N THR A 118 23.63 -34.59 2.78
CA THR A 118 22.96 -35.87 2.55
C THR A 118 23.91 -36.91 1.94
N PHE A 119 24.88 -36.51 1.14
CA PHE A 119 25.85 -37.39 0.49
C PHE A 119 26.99 -37.88 1.42
N ASN A 120 27.08 -37.36 2.65
CA ASN A 120 28.10 -37.74 3.62
C ASN A 120 27.77 -39.02 4.41
N GLY A 121 26.62 -39.65 4.11
CA GLY A 121 26.16 -40.89 4.73
C GLY A 121 25.37 -40.70 6.03
N GLY A 122 24.63 -41.77 6.43
CA GLY A 122 23.85 -41.80 7.67
C GLY A 122 22.59 -40.91 7.68
N ARG A 123 22.20 -40.35 6.54
CA ARG A 123 21.04 -39.44 6.48
C ARG A 123 19.72 -40.17 6.66
N LEU A 124 19.60 -41.40 6.14
CA LEU A 124 18.39 -42.20 6.25
C LEU A 124 18.04 -42.62 7.69
N ASN A 125 19.00 -42.60 8.60
CA ASN A 125 18.74 -42.84 10.02
C ASN A 125 17.91 -41.71 10.66
N ARG A 126 18.01 -40.51 10.12
CA ARG A 126 17.34 -39.30 10.65
C ARG A 126 16.20 -38.78 9.79
N CYS A 127 16.26 -39.00 8.49
CA CYS A 127 15.32 -38.43 7.54
C CYS A 127 14.78 -39.48 6.57
N ILE A 128 13.56 -39.27 6.08
CA ILE A 128 13.07 -39.85 4.85
C ILE A 128 13.55 -38.93 3.73
N VAL A 129 14.18 -39.49 2.70
CA VAL A 129 14.84 -38.70 1.66
C VAL A 129 14.19 -39.00 0.31
N TYR A 130 13.79 -37.93 -0.37
CA TYR A 130 13.34 -37.96 -1.74
C TYR A 130 14.20 -37.06 -2.61
N PHE A 131 14.33 -37.40 -3.88
CA PHE A 131 14.83 -36.55 -4.93
C PHE A 131 13.76 -36.38 -6.02
N ALA A 132 13.49 -35.15 -6.40
CA ALA A 132 12.66 -34.84 -7.54
C ALA A 132 13.55 -34.32 -8.66
N VAL A 133 13.46 -34.93 -9.84
CA VAL A 133 14.29 -34.63 -11.01
C VAL A 133 13.38 -34.29 -12.18
N LYS A 134 13.58 -33.12 -12.82
CA LYS A 134 12.83 -32.74 -14.04
C LYS A 134 13.15 -33.73 -15.18
N LYS A 135 12.13 -34.03 -15.98
CA LYS A 135 12.26 -35.03 -17.07
C LYS A 135 13.34 -34.68 -18.08
N ASP A 136 13.60 -33.42 -18.31
CA ASP A 136 14.53 -32.89 -19.31
C ASP A 136 15.86 -32.39 -18.73
N VAL A 137 16.18 -32.78 -17.49
CA VAL A 137 17.42 -32.32 -16.86
C VAL A 137 18.64 -32.89 -17.58
N LYS A 138 19.49 -32.01 -18.09
CA LYS A 138 20.79 -32.38 -18.65
C LYS A 138 21.81 -32.55 -17.53
N ASN A 139 22.73 -33.49 -17.68
CA ASN A 139 23.89 -33.60 -16.79
C ASN A 139 24.72 -32.34 -16.91
N ILE A 140 24.80 -31.54 -15.84
CA ILE A 140 25.67 -30.37 -15.81
C ILE A 140 27.09 -30.84 -15.62
N LYS A 141 28.02 -30.39 -16.51
CA LYS A 141 29.44 -30.52 -16.25
C LYS A 141 29.82 -29.54 -15.14
N ARG A 142 30.71 -29.99 -14.25
CA ARG A 142 31.19 -29.21 -13.08
C ARG A 142 31.77 -27.84 -13.40
N GLU A 143 32.03 -27.55 -14.65
CA GLU A 143 32.70 -26.34 -15.18
C GLU A 143 31.71 -25.23 -15.58
N ASP A 144 30.38 -25.53 -15.66
CA ASP A 144 29.39 -24.61 -16.26
C ASP A 144 28.77 -23.63 -15.23
N PHE A 145 29.35 -23.50 -14.05
CA PHE A 145 28.77 -22.68 -12.96
C PHE A 145 28.98 -21.18 -13.14
N THR A 146 29.88 -20.76 -14.01
CA THR A 146 30.16 -19.36 -14.30
C THR A 146 29.47 -18.84 -15.55
N ASP A 147 28.72 -19.68 -16.27
CA ASP A 147 28.04 -19.28 -17.49
C ASP A 147 26.76 -18.50 -17.19
N PRO A 148 26.64 -17.23 -17.62
CA PRO A 148 25.45 -16.40 -17.48
C PRO A 148 24.23 -16.92 -18.29
N LYS A 149 24.42 -17.95 -19.15
CA LYS A 149 23.35 -18.60 -19.93
C LYS A 149 22.78 -19.84 -19.27
N ARG A 150 22.86 -19.98 -17.96
CA ARG A 150 22.35 -21.14 -17.21
C ARG A 150 20.91 -21.47 -17.61
N GLU A 151 20.70 -22.67 -18.12
CA GLU A 151 19.34 -23.21 -18.41
C GLU A 151 18.54 -23.44 -17.12
N ASP A 152 19.19 -23.57 -15.96
CA ASP A 152 18.59 -23.80 -14.64
C ASP A 152 19.08 -22.76 -13.63
N LEU A 153 18.69 -21.53 -13.83
CA LEU A 153 19.14 -20.39 -13.04
C LEU A 153 18.92 -20.55 -11.53
N TYR A 154 17.86 -21.24 -11.13
CA TYR A 154 17.47 -21.40 -9.72
C TYR A 154 17.75 -22.80 -9.17
N GLY A 155 18.36 -23.68 -9.93
CA GLY A 155 18.67 -25.03 -9.51
C GLY A 155 17.47 -25.91 -9.22
N THR A 156 16.27 -25.54 -9.68
CA THR A 156 15.04 -26.27 -9.40
C THR A 156 14.81 -27.47 -10.29
N SER A 157 15.69 -27.73 -11.24
CA SER A 157 15.65 -28.97 -12.06
C SER A 157 15.92 -30.23 -11.23
N VAL A 158 16.57 -30.11 -10.08
CA VAL A 158 16.78 -31.20 -9.12
C VAL A 158 16.53 -30.67 -7.71
N ILE A 159 15.60 -31.29 -7.01
CA ILE A 159 15.20 -30.91 -5.67
C ILE A 159 15.40 -32.11 -4.73
N SER A 160 16.06 -31.89 -3.60
CA SER A 160 16.14 -32.85 -2.50
C SER A 160 15.09 -32.49 -1.46
N ILE A 161 14.21 -33.43 -1.11
CA ILE A 161 13.20 -33.28 -0.08
C ILE A 161 13.55 -34.25 1.04
N GLN A 162 13.75 -33.74 2.25
CA GLN A 162 14.13 -34.53 3.41
C GLN A 162 13.14 -34.26 4.53
N ILE A 163 12.52 -35.31 5.06
CA ILE A 163 11.53 -35.20 6.13
C ILE A 163 12.14 -35.87 7.38
N ASN A 164 12.33 -35.11 8.43
CA ASN A 164 12.91 -35.62 9.68
C ASN A 164 11.97 -36.62 10.34
N ARG A 165 12.49 -37.80 10.69
CA ARG A 165 11.69 -38.93 11.25
C ARG A 165 11.19 -38.65 12.67
N LYS A 166 11.83 -37.74 13.41
CA LYS A 166 11.51 -37.45 14.82
C LYS A 166 10.51 -36.31 15.00
N ASN A 167 10.70 -35.22 14.26
CA ASN A 167 9.90 -34.01 14.40
C ASN A 167 9.09 -33.64 13.16
N HIS A 168 9.18 -34.45 12.11
CA HIS A 168 8.47 -34.34 10.84
C HIS A 168 8.74 -33.02 10.08
N VAL A 169 9.81 -32.32 10.43
CA VAL A 169 10.23 -31.10 9.73
C VAL A 169 10.77 -31.45 8.34
N VAL A 170 10.40 -30.65 7.36
CA VAL A 170 10.83 -30.79 5.96
C VAL A 170 12.03 -29.89 5.70
N SER A 171 13.02 -30.41 4.99
CA SER A 171 14.14 -29.65 4.41
C SER A 171 14.14 -29.84 2.90
N ILE A 172 14.03 -28.75 2.17
CA ILE A 172 14.05 -28.75 0.71
C ILE A 172 15.33 -28.05 0.24
N LYS A 173 16.11 -28.74 -0.61
CA LYS A 173 17.33 -28.19 -1.19
C LYS A 173 17.29 -28.30 -2.71
N ASN A 174 17.65 -27.24 -3.39
CA ASN A 174 17.84 -27.24 -4.84
C ASN A 174 19.20 -27.85 -5.23
N ARG A 175 19.50 -27.95 -6.53
CA ARG A 175 20.77 -28.52 -7.01
C ARG A 175 22.02 -27.70 -6.67
N TYR A 176 21.87 -26.49 -6.14
CA TYR A 176 22.95 -25.63 -5.65
C TYR A 176 23.08 -25.66 -4.12
N ASN A 177 22.43 -26.61 -3.46
CA ASN A 177 22.43 -26.77 -2.01
C ASN A 177 21.79 -25.61 -1.23
N HIS A 178 20.96 -24.82 -1.87
CA HIS A 178 20.20 -23.76 -1.20
C HIS A 178 18.88 -24.29 -0.64
N THR A 179 18.45 -23.80 0.51
CA THR A 179 17.17 -24.16 1.16
C THR A 179 15.97 -23.58 0.44
N VAL A 180 16.02 -23.44 -0.87
CA VAL A 180 15.08 -22.66 -1.62
C VAL A 180 14.54 -23.41 -2.77
N TYR A 181 13.27 -23.29 -2.89
CA TYR A 181 12.59 -23.52 -4.15
C TYR A 181 12.63 -22.27 -5.05
N ASN A 182 12.81 -21.12 -4.48
CA ASN A 182 12.82 -19.79 -5.06
C ASN A 182 14.16 -19.11 -4.73
N PRO A 183 14.70 -18.22 -5.58
CA PRO A 183 15.95 -17.50 -5.37
C PRO A 183 16.03 -16.68 -4.09
N ASP A 184 14.92 -16.42 -3.45
CA ASP A 184 14.92 -15.83 -2.13
C ASP A 184 15.02 -16.90 -1.05
N ALA A 185 16.16 -16.97 -0.44
CA ALA A 185 16.52 -17.97 0.56
C ALA A 185 15.56 -18.07 1.77
N THR A 186 14.59 -17.21 1.89
CA THR A 186 13.58 -17.19 2.94
C THR A 186 12.47 -18.23 2.79
N PHE A 187 12.44 -18.95 1.67
CA PHE A 187 11.45 -19.96 1.50
C PHE A 187 11.87 -21.29 2.02
N SER A 188 11.93 -21.34 3.15
CA SER A 188 11.54 -22.45 3.94
C SER A 188 10.89 -23.57 3.15
N ASN A 189 11.28 -24.64 3.31
CA ASN A 189 10.87 -26.01 3.31
C ASN A 189 9.34 -26.29 3.16
N ASN A 190 8.60 -25.50 2.39
CA ASN A 190 7.18 -25.68 2.15
C ASN A 190 6.95 -26.47 0.86
N LEU A 191 6.45 -27.69 0.99
CA LEU A 191 6.19 -28.61 -0.13
C LEU A 191 5.15 -28.05 -1.10
N ASP A 192 4.16 -27.31 -0.59
CA ASP A 192 3.08 -26.73 -1.42
C ASP A 192 3.59 -25.59 -2.32
N LYS A 193 4.79 -25.08 -2.05
CA LYS A 193 5.51 -24.17 -2.95
C LYS A 193 6.11 -24.88 -4.16
N ILE A 194 6.35 -26.17 -4.08
CA ILE A 194 6.78 -26.99 -5.23
C ILE A 194 5.57 -27.31 -6.10
N VAL A 195 4.53 -27.90 -5.47
CA VAL A 195 3.25 -28.25 -6.10
C VAL A 195 2.14 -28.06 -5.07
N PRO A 196 1.07 -27.33 -5.35
CA PRO A 196 -0.08 -27.19 -4.44
C PRO A 196 -0.66 -28.54 -4.05
N GLY A 197 -0.91 -28.75 -2.74
CA GLY A 197 -1.42 -30.00 -2.19
C GLY A 197 -0.38 -31.10 -1.97
N LEU A 198 0.91 -30.82 -2.21
CA LEU A 198 1.97 -31.80 -2.05
C LEU A 198 2.19 -32.16 -0.57
N THR A 199 1.98 -31.23 0.37
CA THR A 199 2.07 -31.50 1.80
C THR A 199 1.04 -32.54 2.23
N ASP A 200 -0.24 -32.32 1.92
CA ASP A 200 -1.34 -33.22 2.28
C ASP A 200 -1.16 -34.59 1.64
N SER A 201 -0.61 -34.64 0.43
CA SER A 201 -0.31 -35.86 -0.29
C SER A 201 0.80 -36.67 0.39
N PHE A 202 1.88 -36.03 0.86
CA PHE A 202 2.93 -36.67 1.64
C PHE A 202 2.43 -37.15 3.01
N GLU A 203 1.63 -36.34 3.71
CA GLU A 203 1.02 -36.71 5.00
C GLU A 203 0.19 -37.99 4.88
N LYS A 204 -0.61 -38.08 3.82
CA LYS A 204 -1.39 -39.29 3.53
C LYS A 204 -0.53 -40.51 3.21
N GLU A 205 0.54 -40.34 2.42
CA GLU A 205 1.45 -41.43 2.07
C GLU A 205 2.25 -41.92 3.28
N LEU A 206 2.72 -40.99 4.10
CA LEU A 206 3.61 -41.27 5.23
C LEU A 206 2.85 -41.71 6.50
N GLY A 207 1.56 -41.35 6.60
CA GLY A 207 0.71 -41.69 7.74
C GLY A 207 0.95 -40.83 8.98
N PHE A 208 1.55 -39.64 8.82
CA PHE A 208 1.74 -38.66 9.88
C PHE A 208 1.68 -37.24 9.32
N GLU A 209 1.35 -36.29 10.18
CA GLU A 209 1.33 -34.85 9.82
C GLU A 209 2.75 -34.32 9.64
N ILE A 210 2.97 -33.60 8.57
CA ILE A 210 4.19 -32.82 8.33
C ILE A 210 4.14 -31.55 9.17
N ASN A 211 5.21 -31.31 9.90
CA ASN A 211 5.35 -30.08 10.65
C ASN A 211 5.46 -28.91 9.66
N LYS A 212 4.38 -28.15 9.55
CA LYS A 212 4.27 -26.95 8.67
C LYS A 212 5.02 -25.75 9.23
N ASP A 213 5.42 -25.81 10.50
CA ASP A 213 6.37 -24.88 11.09
C ASP A 213 7.75 -25.16 10.51
N ASN A 214 8.04 -24.47 9.43
CA ASN A 214 9.16 -24.67 8.52
C ASN A 214 10.52 -24.37 9.14
N GLN A 215 10.83 -25.03 10.21
CA GLN A 215 12.04 -24.73 10.91
C GLN A 215 12.89 -25.98 11.07
N ASN A 216 13.91 -26.01 10.23
CA ASN A 216 15.05 -26.86 10.47
C ASN A 216 15.61 -26.53 11.85
N GLU A 217 15.30 -27.35 12.85
CA GLU A 217 15.98 -27.27 14.15
C GLU A 217 17.51 -27.36 14.02
N ASP A 218 18.01 -27.85 12.90
CA ASP A 218 19.45 -28.00 12.63
C ASP A 218 20.10 -26.80 11.91
N PHE A 219 19.34 -25.81 11.38
CA PHE A 219 19.93 -24.75 10.53
C PHE A 219 19.53 -23.32 10.86
N ASP A 220 18.50 -23.10 11.67
CA ASP A 220 18.06 -21.75 12.06
C ASP A 220 18.22 -21.48 13.55
N ILE A 221 19.25 -22.02 14.19
CA ILE A 221 19.64 -21.52 15.50
C ILE A 221 20.42 -20.24 15.24
N PRO A 222 19.86 -19.06 15.55
CA PRO A 222 20.65 -17.85 15.47
C PRO A 222 21.77 -17.97 16.47
N TYR A 223 22.99 -17.98 15.98
CA TYR A 223 24.15 -17.89 16.85
C TYR A 223 24.24 -16.46 17.38
N TYR A 224 24.34 -16.32 18.68
CA TYR A 224 24.66 -15.04 19.30
C TYR A 224 26.11 -15.02 19.70
N VAL A 225 26.76 -13.94 19.38
CA VAL A 225 28.18 -13.72 19.71
C VAL A 225 28.25 -12.64 20.76
N LYS A 226 28.90 -12.94 21.89
CA LYS A 226 29.18 -11.94 22.91
C LYS A 226 30.31 -11.05 22.45
N ALA A 227 30.06 -9.75 22.32
CA ALA A 227 31.06 -8.76 21.91
C ALA A 227 31.85 -8.17 23.08
N SER A 228 32.86 -7.35 22.80
CA SER A 228 33.70 -6.68 23.78
C SER A 228 32.96 -5.69 24.69
N ASP A 229 31.79 -5.22 24.29
CA ASP A 229 30.87 -4.38 25.05
C ASP A 229 29.92 -5.18 25.97
N ASN A 230 30.15 -6.50 26.08
CA ASN A 230 29.31 -7.46 26.79
C ASN A 230 27.90 -7.68 26.23
N ARG A 231 27.60 -7.14 25.08
CA ARG A 231 26.32 -7.37 24.37
C ARG A 231 26.38 -8.61 23.49
N PHE A 232 25.20 -9.13 23.16
CA PHE A 232 25.04 -10.25 22.26
C PHE A 232 24.54 -9.74 20.92
N TYR A 233 25.21 -10.16 19.85
CA TYR A 233 24.86 -9.84 18.47
C TYR A 233 24.43 -11.11 17.73
N LYS A 234 23.38 -11.01 16.93
CA LYS A 234 22.92 -12.11 16.07
C LYS A 234 23.93 -12.33 14.94
N PHE A 235 24.37 -13.57 14.79
CA PHE A 235 25.34 -13.96 13.77
C PHE A 235 24.68 -14.86 12.73
N ASN A 236 24.85 -14.56 11.46
CA ASN A 236 24.44 -15.44 10.37
C ASN A 236 25.63 -16.25 9.88
N TYR A 237 25.59 -17.56 10.12
CA TYR A 237 26.66 -18.45 9.76
C TYR A 237 26.81 -18.67 8.23
N GLU A 238 25.71 -18.59 7.47
CA GLU A 238 25.71 -18.82 6.03
C GLU A 238 26.48 -17.75 5.24
N ILE A 239 26.41 -16.50 5.69
CA ILE A 239 27.05 -15.37 5.03
C ILE A 239 28.28 -14.83 5.80
N ASN A 240 28.61 -15.48 6.92
CA ASN A 240 29.73 -15.06 7.79
C ASN A 240 29.61 -13.60 8.23
N ASP A 241 28.39 -13.10 8.32
CA ASP A 241 28.10 -11.69 8.59
C ASP A 241 27.39 -11.52 9.91
N ILE A 242 27.57 -10.36 10.52
CA ILE A 242 26.91 -9.98 11.77
C ILE A 242 25.74 -9.08 11.41
N TYR A 243 24.55 -9.53 11.71
CA TYR A 243 23.32 -8.83 11.34
C TYR A 243 23.21 -7.42 11.94
N TYR A 244 23.84 -7.18 13.06
CA TYR A 244 23.87 -5.85 13.66
C TYR A 244 25.19 -5.64 14.43
N CYS A 245 25.97 -4.73 13.96
CA CYS A 245 27.14 -4.23 14.67
C CYS A 245 27.10 -2.70 14.69
N PRO A 246 26.77 -2.04 15.79
CA PRO A 246 26.91 -0.59 15.88
C PRO A 246 28.36 -0.21 15.62
N GLY A 247 28.62 0.83 14.83
CA GLY A 247 29.96 1.30 14.52
C GLY A 247 30.80 1.44 15.81
N ASN A 248 31.98 0.81 15.82
CA ASN A 248 32.95 0.71 16.90
C ASN A 248 32.88 -0.52 17.82
N VAL A 249 32.01 -1.48 17.60
CA VAL A 249 32.05 -2.75 18.34
C VAL A 249 33.01 -3.71 17.65
N ILE A 250 34.07 -4.11 18.34
CA ILE A 250 35.07 -5.08 17.86
C ILE A 250 34.72 -6.46 18.39
N ILE A 251 34.38 -7.38 17.49
CA ILE A 251 34.20 -8.77 17.86
C ILE A 251 35.55 -9.48 17.71
N LYS A 252 36.18 -9.74 18.83
CA LYS A 252 37.43 -10.50 18.87
C LYS A 252 37.16 -11.90 19.42
N ASN A 253 37.73 -12.93 18.75
CA ASN A 253 37.70 -14.31 19.20
C ASN A 253 36.29 -14.81 19.57
N PHE A 254 35.34 -14.66 18.68
CA PHE A 254 33.98 -15.09 18.93
C PHE A 254 33.92 -16.60 19.17
N LYS A 255 33.24 -16.99 20.24
CA LYS A 255 32.74 -18.34 20.43
C LYS A 255 31.23 -18.25 20.21
N PRO A 256 30.64 -18.99 19.23
CA PRO A 256 29.20 -19.03 19.12
C PRO A 256 28.61 -19.55 20.44
N VAL A 257 27.73 -18.77 21.03
CA VAL A 257 26.95 -19.22 22.17
C VAL A 257 25.79 -20.01 21.60
N PHE A 258 25.86 -21.34 21.73
CA PHE A 258 24.77 -22.21 21.31
C PHE A 258 23.49 -21.81 22.04
N TYR A 259 22.46 -21.60 21.26
CA TYR A 259 21.13 -21.30 21.78
C TYR A 259 20.52 -22.57 22.38
N ASP A 260 20.57 -22.67 23.70
CA ASP A 260 19.83 -23.67 24.45
C ASP A 260 18.43 -23.16 24.74
N LYS A 261 17.42 -23.64 23.97
CA LYS A 261 16.02 -23.26 24.11
C LYS A 261 15.46 -23.50 25.52
N SER A 262 16.05 -24.39 26.30
CA SER A 262 15.65 -24.63 27.69
C SER A 262 16.16 -23.54 28.64
N ARG A 263 17.24 -22.88 28.28
CA ARG A 263 17.89 -21.87 29.10
C ARG A 263 17.58 -20.45 28.66
N TYR A 264 17.56 -20.17 27.35
CA TYR A 264 17.40 -18.83 26.81
C TYR A 264 16.07 -18.66 26.10
N ILE A 265 15.38 -17.56 26.37
CA ILE A 265 14.25 -17.09 25.60
C ILE A 265 14.68 -15.81 24.89
N VAL A 266 14.62 -15.81 23.58
CA VAL A 266 14.96 -14.65 22.74
C VAL A 266 13.67 -13.98 22.29
N LEU A 267 13.50 -12.72 22.66
CA LEU A 267 12.39 -11.88 22.30
C LEU A 267 12.96 -10.66 21.55
N ASP A 268 12.87 -10.65 20.27
CA ASP A 268 13.37 -9.60 19.36
C ASP A 268 14.76 -9.04 19.77
N TYR A 269 14.80 -8.06 20.64
CA TYR A 269 16.02 -7.39 21.10
C TYR A 269 16.49 -7.80 22.50
N MET A 270 15.87 -8.84 23.07
CA MET A 270 16.19 -9.27 24.44
C MET A 270 16.38 -10.75 24.55
N ILE A 271 17.27 -11.13 25.44
CA ILE A 271 17.53 -12.53 25.80
C ILE A 271 17.28 -12.69 27.29
N LEU A 272 16.34 -13.57 27.65
CA LEU A 272 16.10 -13.99 29.02
C LEU A 272 16.91 -15.26 29.31
N ASP A 273 17.93 -15.19 30.20
CA ASP A 273 18.59 -16.38 30.72
C ASP A 273 17.77 -16.94 31.90
N MET A 274 16.93 -17.93 31.59
CA MET A 274 16.02 -18.51 32.60
C MET A 274 16.74 -19.28 33.69
N GLN A 275 17.96 -19.75 33.44
CA GLN A 275 18.76 -20.48 34.43
C GLN A 275 19.43 -19.53 35.43
N LYS A 276 19.98 -18.44 34.93
CA LYS A 276 20.62 -17.42 35.76
C LYS A 276 19.66 -16.36 36.30
N LYS A 277 18.43 -16.30 35.76
CA LYS A 277 17.45 -15.25 36.05
C LYS A 277 18.01 -13.86 35.71
N GLU A 278 18.67 -13.75 34.57
CA GLU A 278 19.25 -12.52 34.05
C GLU A 278 18.56 -12.08 32.74
N LEU A 279 18.31 -10.79 32.65
CA LEU A 279 17.88 -10.16 31.39
C LEU A 279 19.13 -9.69 30.65
N ILE A 280 19.32 -10.18 29.44
CA ILE A 280 20.42 -9.80 28.56
C ILE A 280 19.82 -8.99 27.44
N ASN A 281 19.98 -7.66 27.51
CA ASN A 281 19.49 -6.76 26.47
C ASN A 281 20.48 -6.73 25.31
N THR A 282 19.98 -6.89 24.07
CA THR A 282 20.80 -6.79 22.87
C THR A 282 20.82 -5.39 22.27
N GLU A 283 19.80 -4.55 22.59
CA GLU A 283 19.71 -3.14 22.21
C GLU A 283 19.19 -2.25 23.34
N LYS A 284 19.34 -0.92 23.19
CA LYS A 284 19.22 0.01 24.33
C LYS A 284 17.84 0.11 24.97
N ASP A 285 16.74 -0.10 24.28
CA ASP A 285 15.41 0.22 24.78
C ASP A 285 14.37 -0.85 24.41
N GLY A 286 14.65 -2.10 24.74
CA GLY A 286 13.73 -3.20 24.48
C GLY A 286 12.46 -3.17 25.33
N LEU A 287 11.40 -3.82 24.82
CA LEU A 287 10.05 -3.93 25.36
C LEU A 287 9.96 -4.21 26.88
N LEU A 288 10.96 -4.86 27.44
CA LEU A 288 10.97 -5.36 28.80
C LEU A 288 12.17 -4.81 29.62
N SER A 289 12.75 -3.69 29.22
CA SER A 289 13.97 -3.14 29.83
C SER A 289 13.88 -2.87 31.34
N ASN A 290 12.66 -2.71 31.86
CA ASN A 290 12.40 -2.40 33.27
C ASN A 290 11.73 -3.55 34.04
N ILE A 291 11.74 -4.77 33.50
CA ILE A 291 11.05 -5.89 34.14
C ILE A 291 11.96 -6.61 35.12
N ASP A 292 11.39 -6.85 36.31
CA ASP A 292 12.02 -7.75 37.29
C ASP A 292 11.87 -9.21 36.82
N ILE A 293 12.98 -9.78 36.35
CA ILE A 293 13.01 -11.15 35.83
C ILE A 293 12.58 -12.21 36.85
N ASN A 294 12.70 -11.90 38.17
CA ASN A 294 12.29 -12.81 39.24
C ASN A 294 10.74 -12.98 39.28
N LYS A 295 10.00 -12.05 38.67
CA LYS A 295 8.53 -12.10 38.54
C LYS A 295 8.04 -12.73 37.27
N ILE A 296 8.94 -13.33 36.49
CA ILE A 296 8.58 -13.99 35.23
C ILE A 296 8.26 -15.46 35.49
N GLU A 297 7.09 -15.91 35.09
CA GLU A 297 6.66 -17.30 35.07
C GLU A 297 6.53 -17.82 33.65
N LEU A 298 6.95 -19.05 33.40
CA LEU A 298 6.76 -19.77 32.15
C LEU A 298 5.67 -20.81 32.30
N LYS A 299 4.65 -20.70 31.45
CA LYS A 299 3.57 -21.70 31.34
C LYS A 299 3.59 -22.29 29.93
N LYS A 300 3.19 -23.55 29.80
CA LYS A 300 3.07 -24.24 28.51
C LYS A 300 1.63 -24.14 28.05
N HIS A 301 1.44 -23.79 26.77
CA HIS A 301 0.15 -23.78 26.12
C HIS A 301 0.30 -24.48 24.75
N ASP A 302 -0.14 -25.71 24.66
CA ASP A 302 0.10 -26.63 23.53
C ASP A 302 1.57 -26.69 23.15
N VAL A 303 1.92 -26.33 21.90
CA VAL A 303 3.30 -26.23 21.41
C VAL A 303 3.97 -24.92 21.79
N ASN A 304 3.19 -23.89 22.16
CA ASN A 304 3.66 -22.55 22.51
C ASN A 304 4.00 -22.45 23.98
N ARG A 305 4.67 -21.37 24.37
CA ARG A 305 4.95 -21.01 25.74
C ARG A 305 4.36 -19.66 26.06
N ILE A 306 3.85 -19.49 27.28
CA ILE A 306 3.33 -18.22 27.77
C ILE A 306 4.29 -17.70 28.84
N ILE A 307 4.79 -16.50 28.64
CA ILE A 307 5.53 -15.73 29.62
C ILE A 307 4.53 -14.86 30.35
N CYS A 308 4.36 -15.09 31.65
CA CYS A 308 3.52 -14.26 32.52
C CYS A 308 4.41 -13.33 33.33
N ILE A 309 4.07 -12.04 33.34
CA ILE A 309 4.82 -11.00 34.05
C ILE A 309 3.87 -10.30 35.01
N ASN A 310 4.15 -10.42 36.30
CA ASN A 310 3.35 -9.80 37.37
C ASN A 310 1.83 -10.06 37.27
N ASP A 311 1.42 -11.21 36.74
CA ASP A 311 0.02 -11.57 36.48
C ASP A 311 -0.78 -10.58 35.59
N ASN A 312 -0.11 -9.63 34.98
CA ASN A 312 -0.76 -8.57 34.19
C ASN A 312 -0.34 -8.57 32.72
N ILE A 313 0.86 -9.05 32.39
CA ILE A 313 1.35 -9.11 31.02
C ILE A 313 1.56 -10.57 30.63
N PHE A 314 0.98 -10.96 29.50
CA PHE A 314 1.06 -12.32 28.95
C PHE A 314 1.58 -12.25 27.54
N ILE A 315 2.73 -12.87 27.30
CA ILE A 315 3.38 -12.95 26.00
C ILE A 315 3.37 -14.41 25.57
N GLU A 316 2.63 -14.73 24.52
CA GLU A 316 2.68 -16.04 23.92
C GLU A 316 3.75 -16.09 22.84
N ILE A 317 4.65 -17.08 22.95
CA ILE A 317 5.75 -17.30 22.02
C ILE A 317 5.61 -18.68 21.37
N ASN A 318 5.91 -18.74 20.08
CA ASN A 318 5.97 -19.99 19.36
C ASN A 318 7.22 -20.82 19.73
N PRO A 319 7.39 -22.06 19.24
CA PRO A 319 8.56 -22.89 19.52
C PRO A 319 9.92 -22.27 19.18
N LEU A 320 9.92 -21.21 18.35
CA LEU A 320 11.13 -20.45 17.98
C LEU A 320 11.41 -19.25 18.83
N ASN A 321 10.64 -19.07 19.91
CA ASN A 321 10.71 -17.89 20.76
C ASN A 321 10.33 -16.56 20.06
N LYS A 322 9.51 -16.61 19.01
CA LYS A 322 8.93 -15.44 18.40
C LYS A 322 7.60 -15.10 19.05
N ILE A 323 7.36 -13.83 19.30
CA ILE A 323 6.10 -13.35 19.90
C ILE A 323 4.98 -13.52 18.88
N ILE A 324 3.94 -14.25 19.26
CA ILE A 324 2.72 -14.42 18.45
C ILE A 324 1.51 -13.73 19.06
N LYS A 325 1.54 -13.47 20.38
CA LYS A 325 0.46 -12.77 21.06
C LYS A 325 0.99 -11.95 22.23
N TYR A 326 0.50 -10.74 22.37
CA TYR A 326 0.81 -9.83 23.47
C TYR A 326 -0.47 -9.35 24.15
N ILE A 327 -0.58 -9.53 25.45
CA ILE A 327 -1.70 -9.06 26.27
C ILE A 327 -1.12 -8.31 27.47
N ASP A 328 -1.56 -7.08 27.68
CA ASP A 328 -1.09 -6.23 28.77
C ASP A 328 -2.29 -5.56 29.47
N TYR A 329 -2.59 -6.03 30.68
CA TYR A 329 -3.64 -5.46 31.54
C TYR A 329 -3.16 -4.31 32.42
N TYR A 330 -1.87 -3.96 32.36
CA TYR A 330 -1.27 -2.98 33.26
C TYR A 330 -1.11 -1.60 32.61
N SER A 331 -0.64 -1.52 31.38
CA SER A 331 -0.21 -0.28 30.75
C SER A 331 -1.40 0.62 30.37
N GLU A 332 -1.35 1.89 30.81
CA GLU A 332 -2.30 2.93 30.40
C GLU A 332 -1.76 3.80 29.26
N GLU A 333 -0.43 3.93 29.14
CA GLU A 333 0.26 4.61 28.03
C GLU A 333 1.28 3.69 27.41
N ILE A 334 1.43 3.76 26.09
CA ILE A 334 2.38 2.98 25.31
C ILE A 334 3.35 3.93 24.62
N ASP A 335 4.63 3.66 24.76
CA ASP A 335 5.71 4.47 24.22
C ASP A 335 5.88 4.32 22.69
N ASN A 336 6.79 5.13 22.10
CA ASN A 336 7.14 5.05 20.69
C ASN A 336 7.76 3.69 20.35
N ASP A 337 7.60 3.30 19.08
CA ASP A 337 8.23 2.12 18.48
C ASP A 337 7.86 0.78 19.14
N PHE A 338 6.76 0.76 19.91
CA PHE A 338 6.34 -0.43 20.64
C PHE A 338 5.90 -1.54 19.70
N LEU A 339 6.56 -2.71 19.80
CA LEU A 339 6.37 -3.89 18.95
C LEU A 339 6.48 -3.60 17.44
N SER A 340 7.19 -2.54 17.06
CA SER A 340 7.49 -2.25 15.66
C SER A 340 8.32 -3.36 15.02
N HIS A 341 8.15 -3.57 13.71
CA HIS A 341 8.86 -4.58 12.92
C HIS A 341 8.69 -6.01 13.44
N ASN A 342 7.57 -6.32 14.09
CA ASN A 342 7.30 -7.66 14.57
C ASN A 342 6.66 -8.51 13.47
N GLU A 343 7.39 -9.53 13.02
CA GLU A 343 7.03 -10.37 11.88
C GLU A 343 6.13 -11.56 12.20
N THR A 344 5.86 -11.82 13.48
CA THR A 344 5.16 -13.04 13.91
C THR A 344 3.97 -12.79 14.81
N LEU A 345 3.77 -11.54 15.21
CA LEU A 345 2.70 -11.15 16.12
C LEU A 345 1.34 -11.19 15.40
N GLU A 346 0.42 -11.98 15.92
CA GLU A 346 -0.93 -12.13 15.37
C GLU A 346 -2.00 -11.38 16.17
N CYS A 347 -1.79 -11.18 17.47
CA CYS A 347 -2.79 -10.59 18.36
C CYS A 347 -2.15 -9.66 19.39
N VAL A 348 -2.70 -8.46 19.52
CA VAL A 348 -2.38 -7.52 20.59
C VAL A 348 -3.65 -7.11 21.33
N SER A 349 -3.64 -7.20 22.65
CA SER A 349 -4.70 -6.69 23.52
C SER A 349 -4.11 -5.89 24.66
N ILE A 350 -4.42 -4.60 24.77
CA ILE A 350 -4.01 -3.72 25.87
C ILE A 350 -5.23 -2.98 26.38
N PRO A 351 -6.10 -3.68 27.15
CA PRO A 351 -7.45 -3.20 27.45
C PRO A 351 -7.47 -1.97 28.36
N ASN A 352 -6.36 -1.61 29.02
CA ASN A 352 -6.28 -0.42 29.86
C ASN A 352 -5.58 0.77 29.20
N ALA A 353 -4.99 0.59 28.03
CA ALA A 353 -4.33 1.67 27.30
C ALA A 353 -5.33 2.78 26.93
N LYS A 354 -4.95 4.02 27.26
CA LYS A 354 -5.67 5.26 26.95
C LYS A 354 -4.97 6.06 25.85
N LYS A 355 -3.65 5.93 25.79
CA LYS A 355 -2.80 6.65 24.85
C LYS A 355 -1.68 5.78 24.30
N ILE A 356 -1.46 5.86 23.02
CA ILE A 356 -0.34 5.21 22.32
C ILE A 356 0.41 6.28 21.55
N LYS A 357 1.76 6.29 21.67
CA LYS A 357 2.63 7.22 20.96
C LYS A 357 2.87 6.75 19.52
N ASN A 358 3.95 7.23 18.88
CA ASN A 358 4.20 6.99 17.47
C ASN A 358 4.75 5.59 17.18
N ASN A 359 4.59 5.13 15.93
CA ASN A 359 5.16 3.91 15.36
C ASN A 359 4.74 2.61 16.11
N PHE A 360 3.54 2.60 16.67
CA PHE A 360 3.00 1.40 17.31
C PHE A 360 2.72 0.33 16.28
N LEU A 361 3.35 -0.84 16.44
CA LEU A 361 3.21 -1.99 15.53
C LEU A 361 3.48 -1.64 14.05
N ASN A 362 4.30 -0.62 13.81
CA ASN A 362 4.73 -0.28 12.47
C ASN A 362 5.43 -1.48 11.82
N ASP A 363 5.15 -1.77 10.55
CA ASP A 363 5.68 -2.91 9.79
C ASP A 363 5.45 -4.30 10.47
N SER A 364 4.32 -4.48 11.15
CA SER A 364 3.93 -5.76 11.78
C SER A 364 2.95 -6.52 10.88
N TRP A 365 3.46 -7.26 9.93
CA TRP A 365 2.74 -7.82 8.78
C TRP A 365 1.79 -8.99 9.07
N THR A 366 1.94 -9.67 10.19
CA THR A 366 1.15 -10.86 10.55
C THR A 366 -0.02 -10.58 11.48
N LEU A 367 -0.15 -9.32 11.91
CA LEU A 367 -1.14 -8.92 12.89
C LEU A 367 -2.57 -9.06 12.35
N LYS A 368 -3.43 -9.75 13.10
CA LYS A 368 -4.82 -10.04 12.75
C LYS A 368 -5.83 -9.35 13.68
N ILE A 369 -5.49 -9.26 14.96
CA ILE A 369 -6.43 -8.80 16.01
C ILE A 369 -5.79 -7.72 16.85
N ILE A 370 -6.51 -6.61 17.01
CA ILE A 370 -6.16 -5.51 17.89
C ILE A 370 -7.32 -5.23 18.82
N ASP A 371 -7.05 -5.27 20.13
CA ASP A 371 -8.05 -5.01 21.15
C ASP A 371 -7.57 -3.93 22.13
N LEU A 372 -8.05 -2.71 21.94
CA LEU A 372 -7.72 -1.49 22.69
C LEU A 372 -8.99 -0.76 23.15
N PRO A 373 -9.84 -1.36 23.98
CA PRO A 373 -11.20 -0.88 24.24
C PRO A 373 -11.26 0.46 24.97
N LYS A 374 -10.19 0.91 25.63
CA LYS A 374 -10.15 2.19 26.36
C LYS A 374 -9.31 3.26 25.67
N ILE A 375 -8.72 2.96 24.52
CA ILE A 375 -7.86 3.92 23.82
C ILE A 375 -8.61 5.19 23.44
N GLU A 376 -8.03 6.34 23.72
CA GLU A 376 -8.60 7.64 23.40
C GLU A 376 -7.79 8.35 22.31
N SER A 377 -6.47 8.16 22.29
CA SER A 377 -5.58 8.77 21.29
C SER A 377 -4.45 7.86 20.88
N VAL A 378 -4.09 7.93 19.58
CA VAL A 378 -2.90 7.25 19.02
C VAL A 378 -2.07 8.24 18.20
N GLY A 379 -0.75 8.04 18.23
CA GLY A 379 0.21 8.87 17.51
C GLY A 379 0.30 8.54 16.02
N ASN A 380 1.38 8.98 15.39
CA ASN A 380 1.65 8.78 13.96
C ASN A 380 2.09 7.33 13.68
N ASN A 381 1.89 6.88 12.44
CA ASN A 381 2.26 5.56 11.92
C ASN A 381 1.70 4.43 12.80
N PHE A 382 0.45 4.56 13.23
CA PHE A 382 -0.22 3.50 13.96
C PHE A 382 -0.55 2.36 13.00
N ILE A 383 0.24 1.28 13.10
CA ILE A 383 0.10 0.06 12.30
C ILE A 383 0.17 0.35 10.79
N TYR A 384 1.13 1.16 10.42
CA TYR A 384 1.41 1.48 9.02
C TYR A 384 1.77 0.20 8.24
N ALA A 385 1.24 0.05 7.01
CA ALA A 385 1.51 -1.03 6.08
C ALA A 385 1.19 -2.47 6.61
N ASN A 386 0.14 -2.66 7.41
CA ASN A 386 -0.34 -3.98 7.80
C ASN A 386 -1.53 -4.42 6.92
N TYR A 387 -1.40 -5.57 6.24
CA TYR A 387 -2.38 -6.06 5.26
C TYR A 387 -3.36 -7.10 5.81
N TYR A 388 -3.12 -7.64 7.01
CA TYR A 388 -3.82 -8.84 7.49
C TYR A 388 -4.81 -8.60 8.63
N ILE A 389 -4.96 -7.37 9.12
CA ILE A 389 -5.87 -7.09 10.24
C ILE A 389 -7.30 -7.43 9.86
N GLU A 390 -7.90 -8.31 10.66
CA GLU A 390 -9.27 -8.80 10.51
C GLU A 390 -10.23 -8.14 11.51
N SER A 391 -9.71 -7.75 12.67
CA SER A 391 -10.51 -7.16 13.74
C SER A 391 -9.75 -6.06 14.48
N ILE A 392 -10.43 -4.95 14.70
CA ILE A 392 -9.93 -3.84 15.50
C ILE A 392 -11.04 -3.36 16.46
N ASN A 393 -10.73 -3.27 17.75
CA ASN A 393 -11.64 -2.82 18.78
C ASN A 393 -11.10 -1.57 19.48
N MET A 394 -11.62 -0.40 19.11
CA MET A 394 -11.20 0.91 19.63
C MET A 394 -12.39 1.87 19.79
N PRO A 395 -13.43 1.49 20.57
CA PRO A 395 -14.72 2.23 20.61
C PRO A 395 -14.63 3.62 21.26
N LYS A 396 -13.55 3.93 22.00
CA LYS A 396 -13.35 5.23 22.67
C LYS A 396 -12.39 6.16 21.96
N LEU A 397 -11.87 5.76 20.80
CA LEU A 397 -10.90 6.53 20.04
C LEU A 397 -11.46 7.90 19.66
N LYS A 398 -10.70 8.97 19.98
CA LYS A 398 -11.08 10.37 19.74
C LYS A 398 -10.15 11.05 18.74
N GLU A 399 -8.86 10.70 18.79
CA GLU A 399 -7.81 11.37 18.03
C GLU A 399 -6.82 10.36 17.47
N VAL A 400 -6.43 10.53 16.22
CA VAL A 400 -5.35 9.76 15.58
C VAL A 400 -4.37 10.69 14.88
N GLY A 401 -3.08 10.31 14.93
CA GLY A 401 -2.01 11.01 14.21
C GLY A 401 -2.01 10.70 12.72
N ASN A 402 -0.88 11.00 12.07
CA ASN A 402 -0.69 10.75 10.63
C ASN A 402 -0.53 9.26 10.34
N ASP A 403 -0.88 8.86 9.12
CA ASP A 403 -0.70 7.53 8.56
C ASP A 403 -1.32 6.43 9.44
N PHE A 404 -2.54 6.71 9.92
CA PHE A 404 -3.34 5.75 10.69
C PHE A 404 -3.91 4.70 9.75
N LEU A 405 -3.46 3.45 9.88
CA LEU A 405 -3.91 2.27 9.11
C LEU A 405 -3.87 2.50 7.58
N ASP A 406 -2.82 3.16 7.09
CA ASP A 406 -2.63 3.35 5.65
C ASP A 406 -2.48 1.98 4.95
N SER A 407 -3.00 1.89 3.71
CA SER A 407 -2.92 0.68 2.86
C SER A 407 -3.59 -0.57 3.43
N TRP A 408 -4.73 -0.44 4.05
CA TRP A 408 -5.47 -1.55 4.66
C TRP A 408 -6.42 -2.27 3.69
N TYR A 409 -6.30 -3.62 3.61
CA TYR A 409 -6.98 -4.40 2.55
C TYR A 409 -8.10 -5.35 3.00
N LYS A 410 -8.28 -5.65 4.29
CA LYS A 410 -9.26 -6.68 4.70
C LYS A 410 -10.59 -6.11 5.19
N LEU A 411 -10.61 -5.00 5.89
CA LEU A 411 -11.85 -4.45 6.45
C LEU A 411 -12.72 -3.76 5.39
N LYS A 412 -14.03 -3.96 5.53
CA LYS A 412 -15.04 -3.37 4.65
C LYS A 412 -15.78 -2.19 5.28
N LYS A 413 -15.80 -2.11 6.61
CA LYS A 413 -16.51 -1.07 7.37
C LYS A 413 -15.58 -0.42 8.38
N ILE A 414 -15.63 0.88 8.47
CA ILE A 414 -15.01 1.70 9.51
C ILE A 414 -16.09 2.26 10.41
N ASP A 415 -15.91 2.07 11.73
CA ASP A 415 -16.87 2.46 12.77
C ASP A 415 -16.10 2.91 14.01
N PHE A 416 -15.76 4.21 14.07
CA PHE A 416 -15.16 4.86 15.24
C PHE A 416 -16.08 5.96 15.74
N PRO A 417 -17.07 5.62 16.57
CA PRO A 417 -18.19 6.50 16.89
C PRO A 417 -17.81 7.78 17.65
N ASN A 418 -16.65 7.83 18.29
CA ASN A 418 -16.17 8.96 19.07
C ASN A 418 -15.02 9.73 18.44
N LEU A 419 -14.58 9.33 17.21
CA LEU A 419 -13.42 9.92 16.55
C LEU A 419 -13.73 11.34 16.09
N ARG A 420 -12.93 12.32 16.56
CA ARG A 420 -13.10 13.74 16.28
C ARG A 420 -12.06 14.33 15.35
N THR A 421 -10.82 13.86 15.48
CA THR A 421 -9.72 14.41 14.72
C THR A 421 -8.85 13.31 14.13
N VAL A 422 -8.54 13.41 12.85
CA VAL A 422 -7.60 12.54 12.19
C VAL A 422 -6.49 13.34 11.52
N GLY A 423 -5.26 12.83 11.60
CA GLY A 423 -4.09 13.39 10.91
C GLY A 423 -4.11 13.09 9.41
N ASN A 424 -2.97 13.35 8.75
CA ASN A 424 -2.78 13.09 7.32
C ASN A 424 -2.73 11.57 7.05
N GLY A 425 -3.13 11.14 5.85
CA GLY A 425 -3.05 9.76 5.42
C GLY A 425 -4.01 8.80 6.14
N PHE A 426 -5.06 9.29 6.79
CA PHE A 426 -6.05 8.42 7.46
C PHE A 426 -6.67 7.43 6.48
N LEU A 427 -6.36 6.13 6.66
CA LEU A 427 -6.84 5.01 5.82
C LEU A 427 -6.63 5.24 4.32
N SER A 428 -5.59 5.97 3.96
CA SER A 428 -5.19 6.18 2.57
C SER A 428 -4.90 4.83 1.90
N HIS A 429 -5.24 4.68 0.61
CA HIS A 429 -5.03 3.46 -0.18
C HIS A 429 -5.71 2.18 0.35
N SER A 430 -6.68 2.31 1.25
CA SER A 430 -7.41 1.18 1.85
C SER A 430 -8.49 0.67 0.91
N SER A 431 -8.12 -0.15 -0.05
CA SER A 431 -8.90 -0.48 -1.26
C SER A 431 -10.16 -1.34 -1.05
N ASN A 432 -10.43 -1.88 0.14
CA ASN A 432 -11.59 -2.73 0.40
C ASN A 432 -12.66 -2.09 1.30
N ILE A 433 -12.43 -0.89 1.80
CA ILE A 433 -13.42 -0.18 2.62
C ILE A 433 -14.62 0.21 1.74
N GLU A 434 -15.82 -0.20 2.17
CA GLU A 434 -17.07 0.10 1.48
C GLU A 434 -17.93 1.11 2.26
N ILE A 435 -17.85 1.11 3.59
CA ILE A 435 -18.67 1.93 4.48
C ILE A 435 -17.78 2.63 5.51
N VAL A 436 -17.93 3.95 5.60
CA VAL A 436 -17.26 4.80 6.59
C VAL A 436 -18.32 5.54 7.40
N ASP A 437 -18.34 5.31 8.72
CA ASP A 437 -19.27 5.97 9.64
C ASP A 437 -18.49 6.60 10.79
N LEU A 438 -18.33 7.94 10.73
CA LEU A 438 -17.56 8.73 11.69
C LEU A 438 -18.42 9.94 12.12
N PRO A 439 -19.44 9.71 12.94
CA PRO A 439 -20.47 10.71 13.24
C PRO A 439 -19.94 11.94 14.00
N GLU A 440 -18.88 11.79 14.78
CA GLU A 440 -18.29 12.88 15.57
C GLU A 440 -17.07 13.54 14.90
N LEU A 441 -16.67 13.11 13.69
CA LEU A 441 -15.48 13.64 13.04
C LEU A 441 -15.66 15.12 12.67
N GLU A 442 -14.78 15.95 13.22
CA GLU A 442 -14.75 17.41 13.03
C GLU A 442 -13.64 17.88 12.09
N ILE A 443 -12.47 17.23 12.15
CA ILE A 443 -11.27 17.61 11.40
C ILE A 443 -10.66 16.38 10.74
N ALA A 444 -10.47 16.44 9.43
CA ALA A 444 -9.73 15.47 8.64
C ALA A 444 -8.50 16.13 8.02
N GLY A 445 -7.32 15.54 8.24
CA GLY A 445 -6.06 15.96 7.62
C GLY A 445 -5.99 15.67 6.12
N ASP A 446 -4.80 15.86 5.53
CA ASP A 446 -4.55 15.61 4.11
C ASP A 446 -4.70 14.13 3.77
N SER A 447 -5.10 13.83 2.54
CA SER A 447 -5.23 12.47 1.99
C SER A 447 -6.17 11.55 2.79
N PHE A 448 -7.19 12.12 3.43
CA PHE A 448 -8.24 11.35 4.09
C PHE A 448 -8.92 10.41 3.12
N LEU A 449 -8.77 9.09 3.34
CA LEU A 449 -9.29 8.01 2.49
C LEU A 449 -8.90 8.12 1.01
N SER A 450 -7.84 8.83 0.68
CA SER A 450 -7.37 9.00 -0.70
C SER A 450 -7.02 7.64 -1.33
N GLY A 451 -7.50 7.38 -2.55
CA GLY A 451 -7.24 6.13 -3.26
C GLY A 451 -8.00 4.90 -2.73
N SER A 452 -9.00 5.09 -1.87
CA SER A 452 -9.84 4.01 -1.33
C SER A 452 -10.95 3.63 -2.31
N SER A 453 -10.63 2.81 -3.28
CA SER A 453 -11.37 2.60 -4.54
C SER A 453 -12.73 1.87 -4.43
N LYS A 454 -13.23 1.52 -3.24
CA LYS A 454 -14.50 0.78 -3.07
C LYS A 454 -15.54 1.46 -2.18
N ILE A 455 -15.30 2.68 -1.74
CA ILE A 455 -16.20 3.38 -0.83
C ILE A 455 -17.53 3.67 -1.51
N LYS A 456 -18.62 3.15 -0.92
CA LYS A 456 -20.00 3.33 -1.41
C LYS A 456 -20.81 4.30 -0.55
N GLN A 457 -20.48 4.34 0.74
CA GLN A 457 -21.22 5.15 1.72
C GLN A 457 -20.26 5.80 2.72
N ILE A 458 -20.44 7.10 2.93
CA ILE A 458 -19.72 7.90 3.92
C ILE A 458 -20.71 8.72 4.74
N THR A 459 -20.53 8.71 6.06
CA THR A 459 -21.31 9.52 7.01
C THR A 459 -20.37 10.37 7.87
N LEU A 460 -20.34 11.70 7.62
CA LEU A 460 -19.48 12.68 8.29
C LEU A 460 -20.29 13.97 8.61
N PRO A 461 -21.33 13.90 9.45
CA PRO A 461 -22.27 15.01 9.64
C PRO A 461 -21.65 16.21 10.37
N ASN A 462 -20.58 16.01 11.10
CA ASN A 462 -19.92 17.03 11.92
C ASN A 462 -18.64 17.59 11.29
N LEU A 463 -18.17 17.05 10.15
CA LEU A 463 -16.94 17.49 9.52
C LEU A 463 -16.99 18.97 9.17
N SER A 464 -16.03 19.75 9.70
CA SER A 464 -15.89 21.19 9.51
C SER A 464 -14.67 21.57 8.69
N VAL A 465 -13.59 20.76 8.75
CA VAL A 465 -12.32 20.97 8.05
C VAL A 465 -11.91 19.69 7.33
N ALA A 466 -11.60 19.79 6.05
CA ALA A 466 -11.03 18.73 5.24
C ALA A 466 -9.72 19.18 4.59
N GLY A 467 -8.64 18.44 4.77
CA GLY A 467 -7.33 18.73 4.19
C GLY A 467 -7.26 18.52 2.68
N ASN A 468 -6.04 18.53 2.14
CA ASN A 468 -5.77 18.31 0.72
C ASN A 468 -6.07 16.86 0.32
N ASN A 469 -6.42 16.62 -0.94
CA ASN A 469 -6.70 15.27 -1.50
C ASN A 469 -7.76 14.49 -0.72
N PHE A 470 -8.73 15.17 -0.11
CA PHE A 470 -9.83 14.53 0.60
C PHE A 470 -10.67 13.67 -0.36
N LEU A 471 -10.73 12.35 -0.11
CA LEU A 471 -11.41 11.37 -0.97
C LEU A 471 -10.95 11.44 -2.44
N TYR A 472 -9.67 11.63 -2.69
CA TYR A 472 -9.11 11.64 -4.03
C TYR A 472 -9.25 10.24 -4.68
N ASN A 473 -9.82 10.16 -5.90
CA ASN A 473 -9.95 8.95 -6.73
C ASN A 473 -10.79 7.81 -6.10
N ASP A 474 -11.91 8.15 -5.44
CA ASP A 474 -12.87 7.18 -4.86
C ASP A 474 -14.06 6.92 -5.81
N LYS A 475 -13.81 6.15 -6.86
CA LYS A 475 -14.74 5.98 -8.00
C LYS A 475 -16.16 5.47 -7.68
N PRO A 476 -16.42 4.58 -6.70
CA PRO A 476 -17.78 4.07 -6.45
C PRO A 476 -18.73 5.03 -5.74
N LEU A 477 -18.23 6.12 -5.15
CA LEU A 477 -19.05 7.04 -4.39
C LEU A 477 -20.07 7.76 -5.27
N LEU A 478 -21.37 7.58 -4.98
CA LEU A 478 -22.46 8.17 -5.77
C LEU A 478 -22.95 9.51 -5.24
N SER A 479 -22.86 9.72 -3.93
CA SER A 479 -23.32 10.93 -3.30
C SER A 479 -22.60 11.21 -1.98
N LEU A 480 -22.41 12.49 -1.66
CA LEU A 480 -21.79 12.95 -0.43
C LEU A 480 -22.53 14.19 0.12
N SER A 481 -22.74 14.22 1.44
CA SER A 481 -23.30 15.37 2.15
C SER A 481 -22.44 15.75 3.35
N LEU A 482 -21.92 16.97 3.36
CA LEU A 482 -21.07 17.52 4.42
C LEU A 482 -21.66 18.85 4.90
N PRO A 483 -22.70 18.81 5.74
CA PRO A 483 -23.52 19.98 6.06
C PRO A 483 -22.77 21.08 6.85
N LYS A 484 -21.75 20.71 7.62
CA LYS A 484 -20.98 21.63 8.46
C LYS A 484 -19.65 22.04 7.89
N LEU A 485 -19.24 21.52 6.72
CA LEU A 485 -17.95 21.76 6.13
C LEU A 485 -17.76 23.26 5.79
N LYS A 486 -16.66 23.83 6.28
CA LYS A 486 -16.33 25.26 6.12
C LYS A 486 -15.00 25.47 5.38
N GLU A 487 -14.04 24.59 5.63
CA GLU A 487 -12.69 24.69 5.11
C GLU A 487 -12.31 23.42 4.36
N ILE A 488 -11.70 23.56 3.19
CA ILE A 488 -11.18 22.47 2.36
C ILE A 488 -9.82 22.80 1.79
N GLY A 489 -9.00 21.78 1.59
CA GLY A 489 -7.72 21.88 0.89
C GLY A 489 -7.84 21.69 -0.62
N TYR A 490 -6.68 21.56 -1.28
CA TYR A 490 -6.57 21.29 -2.72
C TYR A 490 -7.09 19.91 -3.08
N SER A 491 -7.53 19.74 -4.35
CA SER A 491 -7.95 18.45 -4.93
C SER A 491 -9.04 17.72 -4.12
N PHE A 492 -9.97 18.51 -3.56
CA PHE A 492 -11.12 17.98 -2.84
C PHE A 492 -12.02 17.20 -3.78
N LEU A 493 -12.20 15.89 -3.53
CA LEU A 493 -12.98 14.97 -4.37
C LEU A 493 -12.53 14.91 -5.84
N HIS A 494 -11.26 15.10 -6.13
CA HIS A 494 -10.72 14.96 -7.49
C HIS A 494 -10.87 13.51 -7.99
N GLU A 495 -11.19 13.31 -9.26
CA GLU A 495 -11.35 12.00 -9.94
C GLU A 495 -12.41 11.05 -9.35
N ASN A 496 -13.47 11.59 -8.74
CA ASN A 496 -14.62 10.78 -8.31
C ASN A 496 -15.63 10.61 -9.44
N GLU A 497 -15.27 9.83 -10.45
CA GLU A 497 -15.96 9.75 -11.74
C GLU A 497 -17.46 9.37 -11.66
N ASN A 498 -17.90 8.66 -10.61
CA ASN A 498 -19.29 8.23 -10.44
C ASN A 498 -20.12 9.14 -9.52
N LEU A 499 -19.54 10.19 -8.95
CA LEU A 499 -20.23 11.11 -8.06
C LEU A 499 -21.34 11.87 -8.80
N LYS A 500 -22.59 11.66 -8.39
CA LYS A 500 -23.78 12.27 -9.01
C LYS A 500 -24.34 13.43 -8.22
N LYS A 501 -24.15 13.43 -6.89
CA LYS A 501 -24.71 14.44 -6.00
C LYS A 501 -23.73 14.82 -4.91
N ILE A 502 -23.61 16.10 -4.66
CA ILE A 502 -22.86 16.64 -3.52
C ILE A 502 -23.65 17.77 -2.87
N SER A 503 -23.57 17.85 -1.54
CA SER A 503 -24.21 18.90 -0.74
C SER A 503 -23.21 19.52 0.23
N LEU A 504 -22.88 20.82 0.03
CA LEU A 504 -21.94 21.62 0.81
C LEU A 504 -22.56 22.97 1.14
N PRO A 505 -23.61 23.04 1.98
CA PRO A 505 -24.41 24.26 2.18
C PRO A 505 -23.66 25.36 2.96
N SER A 506 -22.54 25.04 3.61
CA SER A 506 -21.85 25.96 4.51
C SER A 506 -20.55 26.52 3.96
N ILE A 507 -20.03 25.98 2.86
CA ILE A 507 -18.73 26.35 2.28
C ILE A 507 -18.76 27.79 1.73
N LYS A 508 -17.75 28.58 2.04
CA LYS A 508 -17.59 29.96 1.56
C LYS A 508 -16.42 30.15 0.60
N LYS A 509 -15.40 29.31 0.73
CA LYS A 509 -14.20 29.34 -0.11
C LYS A 509 -13.81 27.94 -0.48
N VAL A 510 -13.34 27.75 -1.70
CA VAL A 510 -12.73 26.49 -2.16
C VAL A 510 -11.36 26.78 -2.76
N GLU A 511 -10.44 25.85 -2.52
CA GLU A 511 -9.09 25.90 -3.06
C GLU A 511 -9.05 25.28 -4.47
N SER A 512 -7.85 25.11 -5.04
CA SER A 512 -7.69 24.61 -6.41
C SER A 512 -8.07 23.15 -6.58
N SER A 513 -8.43 22.76 -7.80
CA SER A 513 -8.83 21.41 -8.24
C SER A 513 -10.04 20.83 -7.47
N PHE A 514 -10.97 21.72 -7.13
CA PHE A 514 -12.21 21.34 -6.47
C PHE A 514 -13.14 20.58 -7.43
N LEU A 515 -13.44 19.31 -7.11
CA LEU A 515 -14.29 18.42 -7.91
C LEU A 515 -13.83 18.28 -9.38
N GLU A 516 -12.56 18.40 -9.66
CA GLU A 516 -11.99 18.19 -10.98
C GLU A 516 -12.22 16.73 -11.44
N SER A 517 -12.53 16.53 -12.71
CA SER A 517 -12.72 15.21 -13.34
C SER A 517 -13.84 14.35 -12.74
N ASN A 518 -14.91 14.96 -12.20
CA ASN A 518 -16.12 14.26 -11.75
C ASN A 518 -17.15 14.09 -12.86
N ARG A 519 -16.90 13.18 -13.77
CA ARG A 519 -17.59 13.02 -15.05
C ARG A 519 -19.07 12.59 -14.98
N SER A 520 -19.61 12.27 -13.78
CA SER A 520 -21.02 11.91 -13.56
C SER A 520 -21.84 13.02 -12.90
N LEU A 521 -21.22 14.14 -12.52
CA LEU A 521 -21.87 15.24 -11.82
C LEU A 521 -22.63 16.11 -12.83
N LYS A 522 -23.96 16.17 -12.71
CA LYS A 522 -24.82 16.98 -13.61
C LYS A 522 -25.14 18.36 -13.07
N LYS A 523 -25.24 18.51 -11.78
CA LYS A 523 -25.64 19.77 -11.12
C LYS A 523 -24.91 19.96 -9.82
N ILE A 524 -24.53 21.20 -9.53
CA ILE A 524 -23.97 21.61 -8.25
C ILE A 524 -24.59 22.91 -7.76
N SER A 525 -24.82 23.03 -6.44
CA SER A 525 -25.27 24.25 -5.81
C SER A 525 -24.40 24.54 -4.58
N LEU A 526 -23.76 25.69 -4.59
CA LEU A 526 -22.90 26.23 -3.52
C LEU A 526 -23.42 27.61 -3.09
N PRO A 527 -24.51 27.66 -2.33
CA PRO A 527 -25.25 28.91 -2.13
C PRO A 527 -24.50 29.98 -1.34
N LYS A 528 -23.48 29.59 -0.56
CA LYS A 528 -22.68 30.53 0.26
C LYS A 528 -21.28 30.80 -0.26
N ILE A 529 -20.90 30.20 -1.38
CA ILE A 529 -19.55 30.36 -1.94
C ILE A 529 -19.31 31.84 -2.33
N GLU A 530 -18.17 32.37 -1.91
CA GLU A 530 -17.74 33.73 -2.16
C GLU A 530 -16.47 33.80 -3.04
N GLU A 531 -15.55 32.84 -2.83
CA GLU A 531 -14.26 32.74 -3.52
C GLU A 531 -14.01 31.33 -4.03
N ILE A 532 -13.43 31.22 -5.22
CA ILE A 532 -13.13 29.97 -5.91
C ILE A 532 -11.68 29.99 -6.39
N GLY A 533 -10.90 28.95 -6.07
CA GLY A 533 -9.55 28.73 -6.56
C GLY A 533 -9.49 28.33 -8.05
N SER A 534 -8.33 27.87 -8.50
CA SER A 534 -8.13 27.43 -9.90
C SER A 534 -8.66 26.01 -10.12
N ASP A 535 -8.82 25.61 -11.40
CA ASP A 535 -9.23 24.26 -11.83
C ASP A 535 -10.56 23.80 -11.21
N PHE A 536 -11.48 24.73 -11.01
CA PHE A 536 -12.78 24.46 -10.39
C PHE A 536 -13.70 23.72 -11.36
N LEU A 537 -14.10 22.50 -11.00
CA LEU A 537 -14.94 21.64 -11.82
C LEU A 537 -14.40 21.41 -13.24
N ASP A 538 -13.09 21.46 -13.43
CA ASP A 538 -12.47 21.18 -14.71
C ASP A 538 -12.75 19.73 -15.16
N HIS A 539 -12.90 19.50 -16.48
CA HIS A 539 -13.20 18.18 -17.08
C HIS A 539 -14.51 17.51 -16.59
N ASN A 540 -15.51 18.25 -16.13
CA ASN A 540 -16.83 17.70 -15.77
C ASN A 540 -17.77 17.69 -16.98
N THR A 541 -17.53 16.79 -17.92
CA THR A 541 -18.05 16.78 -19.30
C THR A 541 -19.58 16.66 -19.43
N ILE A 542 -20.32 16.31 -18.36
CA ILE A 542 -21.79 16.20 -18.39
C ILE A 542 -22.50 17.21 -17.45
N LEU A 543 -21.77 18.20 -16.93
CA LEU A 543 -22.32 19.20 -16.03
C LEU A 543 -23.28 20.15 -16.80
N GLU A 544 -24.54 20.17 -16.43
CA GLU A 544 -25.60 20.92 -17.11
C GLU A 544 -25.88 22.28 -16.47
N SER A 545 -25.70 22.42 -15.15
CA SER A 545 -25.99 23.65 -14.43
C SER A 545 -25.25 23.79 -13.11
N ILE A 546 -24.89 25.03 -12.79
CA ILE A 546 -24.30 25.43 -11.51
C ILE A 546 -25.12 26.58 -10.90
N ASN A 547 -25.16 26.64 -9.57
CA ASN A 547 -25.82 27.72 -8.83
C ASN A 547 -24.90 28.23 -7.71
N MET A 548 -24.33 29.43 -7.90
CA MET A 548 -23.38 30.09 -6.99
C MET A 548 -23.68 31.59 -6.90
N PRO A 549 -24.79 31.98 -6.27
CA PRO A 549 -25.31 33.37 -6.33
C PRO A 549 -24.40 34.40 -5.63
N ASN A 550 -23.52 33.96 -4.71
CA ASN A 550 -22.74 34.90 -3.88
C ASN A 550 -21.26 34.99 -4.31
N VAL A 551 -20.83 34.23 -5.33
CA VAL A 551 -19.42 34.26 -5.73
C VAL A 551 -19.04 35.64 -6.29
N ARG A 552 -17.86 36.11 -5.85
CA ARG A 552 -17.29 37.38 -6.26
C ARG A 552 -15.98 37.23 -7.03
N LYS A 553 -15.21 36.19 -6.69
CA LYS A 553 -13.89 35.98 -7.27
C LYS A 553 -13.70 34.52 -7.66
N ILE A 554 -13.14 34.34 -8.86
CA ILE A 554 -12.86 33.03 -9.44
C ILE A 554 -11.42 33.00 -9.97
N GLY A 555 -10.67 31.92 -9.67
CA GLY A 555 -9.31 31.67 -10.15
C GLY A 555 -9.24 31.28 -11.62
N ASN A 556 -8.12 30.67 -12.03
CA ASN A 556 -7.91 30.21 -13.40
C ASN A 556 -8.65 28.90 -13.69
N ASP A 557 -8.83 28.60 -14.99
CA ASP A 557 -9.33 27.33 -15.51
C ASP A 557 -10.70 26.93 -14.92
N PHE A 558 -11.56 27.92 -14.73
CA PHE A 558 -12.91 27.73 -14.21
C PHE A 558 -13.80 27.05 -15.24
N LEU A 559 -14.29 25.83 -14.93
CA LEU A 559 -15.13 25.02 -15.80
C LEU A 559 -14.48 24.74 -17.17
N TYR A 560 -13.18 24.65 -17.24
CA TYR A 560 -12.45 24.34 -18.45
C TYR A 560 -12.88 22.94 -18.97
N TRP A 561 -13.17 22.79 -20.26
CA TRP A 561 -13.63 21.53 -20.89
C TRP A 561 -14.94 20.97 -20.32
N ASN A 562 -15.96 21.81 -20.10
CA ASN A 562 -17.30 21.40 -19.72
C ASN A 562 -18.26 21.51 -20.93
N ASP A 563 -18.39 20.43 -21.70
CA ASP A 563 -19.05 20.43 -23.00
C ASP A 563 -20.57 20.61 -22.96
N THR A 564 -21.23 20.44 -21.82
CA THR A 564 -22.69 20.36 -21.71
C THR A 564 -23.34 21.45 -20.91
N LEU A 565 -22.56 22.39 -20.35
CA LEU A 565 -23.10 23.50 -19.56
C LEU A 565 -23.96 24.41 -20.42
N LYS A 566 -25.23 24.54 -20.07
CA LYS A 566 -26.20 25.33 -20.85
C LYS A 566 -26.47 26.68 -20.24
N ASN A 567 -26.46 26.76 -18.93
CA ASN A 567 -26.81 27.93 -18.18
C ASN A 567 -25.87 28.14 -16.99
N ILE A 568 -25.45 29.36 -16.79
CA ILE A 568 -24.69 29.78 -15.64
C ILE A 568 -25.23 31.11 -15.13
N SER A 569 -25.33 31.27 -13.81
CA SER A 569 -25.76 32.50 -13.16
C SER A 569 -24.79 32.87 -12.04
N LEU A 570 -24.07 33.96 -12.25
CA LEU A 570 -23.05 34.52 -11.34
C LEU A 570 -23.28 36.01 -11.14
N PRO A 571 -24.40 36.43 -10.52
CA PRO A 571 -24.84 37.84 -10.50
C PRO A 571 -23.94 38.76 -9.70
N ASN A 572 -23.09 38.23 -8.85
CA ASN A 572 -22.20 39.02 -7.99
C ASN A 572 -20.72 38.92 -8.37
N LEU A 573 -20.39 38.25 -9.47
CA LEU A 573 -19.00 38.01 -9.91
C LEU A 573 -18.34 39.34 -10.34
N GLU A 574 -17.19 39.62 -9.75
CA GLU A 574 -16.43 40.87 -9.95
C GLU A 574 -15.13 40.65 -10.71
N GLU A 575 -14.44 39.52 -10.45
CA GLU A 575 -13.13 39.21 -11.03
C GLU A 575 -13.03 37.73 -11.43
N VAL A 576 -12.39 37.45 -12.57
CA VAL A 576 -12.07 36.11 -13.02
C VAL A 576 -10.62 36.02 -13.49
N GLY A 577 -10.00 34.82 -13.29
CA GLY A 577 -8.69 34.49 -13.80
C GLY A 577 -8.68 34.09 -15.27
N ASN A 578 -7.57 33.44 -15.69
CA ASN A 578 -7.38 32.94 -17.05
C ASN A 578 -8.34 31.78 -17.37
N ASN A 579 -8.66 31.59 -18.65
CA ASN A 579 -9.42 30.45 -19.19
C ASN A 579 -10.81 30.28 -18.54
N PHE A 580 -11.46 31.37 -18.15
CA PHE A 580 -12.82 31.32 -17.60
C PHE A 580 -13.80 30.82 -18.66
N LEU A 581 -14.47 29.67 -18.40
CA LEU A 581 -15.39 29.01 -19.33
C LEU A 581 -14.77 28.78 -20.72
N ASN A 582 -13.49 28.51 -20.82
CA ASN A 582 -12.84 28.22 -22.08
C ASN A 582 -13.25 26.82 -22.56
N SER A 583 -13.60 26.70 -23.85
CA SER A 583 -14.03 25.46 -24.49
C SER A 583 -15.37 24.86 -24.01
N ASP A 584 -16.28 25.66 -23.45
CA ASP A 584 -17.65 25.26 -23.12
C ASP A 584 -18.57 25.37 -24.35
N ILE A 585 -18.71 24.27 -25.05
CA ILE A 585 -19.34 24.28 -26.38
C ILE A 585 -20.87 24.40 -26.41
N SER A 586 -21.55 24.29 -25.26
CA SER A 586 -23.01 24.27 -25.15
C SER A 586 -23.63 25.61 -24.67
N LEU A 587 -22.82 26.50 -24.12
CA LEU A 587 -23.26 27.79 -23.58
C LEU A 587 -23.76 28.69 -24.70
N LYS A 588 -25.01 29.21 -24.59
CA LYS A 588 -25.62 30.08 -25.62
C LYS A 588 -25.56 31.54 -25.28
N SER A 589 -25.59 31.89 -24.02
CA SER A 589 -25.54 33.27 -23.56
C SER A 589 -24.93 33.39 -22.18
N ILE A 590 -24.29 34.51 -21.90
CA ILE A 590 -23.76 34.86 -20.60
C ILE A 590 -24.06 36.31 -20.27
N ASN A 591 -24.44 36.55 -19.02
CA ASN A 591 -24.62 37.88 -18.45
C ASN A 591 -23.94 37.90 -17.07
N LEU A 592 -22.95 38.79 -16.90
CA LEU A 592 -22.18 38.96 -15.66
C LEU A 592 -22.23 40.47 -15.28
N PRO A 593 -23.29 40.88 -14.60
CA PRO A 593 -23.60 42.32 -14.44
C PRO A 593 -22.61 43.09 -13.57
N LYS A 594 -21.80 42.41 -12.73
CA LYS A 594 -20.82 43.05 -11.85
C LYS A 594 -19.37 42.81 -12.26
N LEU A 595 -19.13 42.02 -13.31
CA LEU A 595 -17.77 41.68 -13.73
C LEU A 595 -17.03 42.95 -14.19
N ARG A 596 -15.89 43.23 -13.56
CA ARG A 596 -15.03 44.37 -13.84
C ARG A 596 -13.74 44.00 -14.54
N LYS A 597 -13.21 42.81 -14.29
CA LYS A 597 -11.95 42.36 -14.81
C LYS A 597 -12.05 40.91 -15.29
N ALA A 598 -11.57 40.64 -16.51
CA ALA A 598 -11.42 39.31 -17.07
C ALA A 598 -9.99 39.16 -17.61
N GLU A 599 -9.31 38.09 -17.20
CA GLU A 599 -7.95 37.79 -17.64
C GLU A 599 -7.94 37.07 -19.02
N GLN A 600 -6.83 36.44 -19.37
CA GLN A 600 -6.60 35.80 -20.68
C GLN A 600 -7.61 34.70 -20.98
N SER A 601 -7.99 34.53 -22.27
CA SER A 601 -8.82 33.45 -22.83
C SER A 601 -10.21 33.32 -22.19
N PHE A 602 -10.78 34.42 -21.76
CA PHE A 602 -12.14 34.48 -21.24
C PHE A 602 -13.15 34.11 -22.32
N LEU A 603 -13.97 33.07 -22.09
CA LEU A 603 -14.95 32.53 -23.04
C LEU A 603 -14.37 32.13 -24.41
N GLU A 604 -13.09 31.81 -24.52
CA GLU A 604 -12.51 31.35 -25.79
C GLU A 604 -13.07 29.98 -26.19
N TYR A 605 -13.29 29.72 -27.50
CA TYR A 605 -13.79 28.44 -28.06
C TYR A 605 -15.23 28.03 -27.70
N ASN A 606 -16.11 28.97 -27.28
CA ASN A 606 -17.52 28.67 -27.03
C ASN A 606 -18.34 28.66 -28.32
N ARG A 607 -18.38 27.54 -29.01
CA ARG A 607 -18.91 27.43 -30.38
C ARG A 607 -20.40 27.69 -30.52
N GLU A 608 -21.21 27.56 -29.46
CA GLU A 608 -22.66 27.83 -29.48
C GLU A 608 -23.04 29.20 -28.90
N LEU A 609 -22.04 29.96 -28.37
CA LEU A 609 -22.27 31.24 -27.75
C LEU A 609 -22.78 32.28 -28.75
N ARG A 610 -23.92 32.93 -28.44
CA ARG A 610 -24.60 33.88 -29.30
C ARG A 610 -24.69 35.28 -28.71
N PHE A 611 -24.77 35.37 -27.41
CA PHE A 611 -24.97 36.65 -26.69
C PHE A 611 -24.07 36.74 -25.49
N VAL A 612 -23.36 37.90 -25.36
CA VAL A 612 -22.52 38.25 -24.22
C VAL A 612 -22.93 39.62 -23.74
N ASP A 613 -23.20 39.80 -22.45
CA ASP A 613 -23.57 41.05 -21.84
C ASP A 613 -22.76 41.27 -20.53
N LEU A 614 -21.83 42.19 -20.57
CA LEU A 614 -20.88 42.50 -19.50
C LEU A 614 -20.82 44.04 -19.26
N PRO A 615 -21.87 44.61 -18.66
CA PRO A 615 -22.06 46.07 -18.65
C PRO A 615 -21.01 46.83 -17.85
N ASN A 616 -20.36 46.21 -16.86
CA ASN A 616 -19.37 46.86 -15.99
C ASN A 616 -17.93 46.43 -16.28
N LEU A 617 -17.67 45.68 -17.34
CA LEU A 617 -16.34 45.22 -17.69
C LEU A 617 -15.42 46.34 -18.10
N GLU A 618 -14.31 46.51 -17.40
CA GLU A 618 -13.35 47.62 -17.60
C GLU A 618 -12.05 47.15 -18.26
N VAL A 619 -11.57 45.95 -17.91
CA VAL A 619 -10.27 45.42 -18.32
C VAL A 619 -10.39 43.98 -18.81
N VAL A 620 -9.73 43.67 -19.93
CA VAL A 620 -9.68 42.34 -20.52
C VAL A 620 -8.26 41.93 -20.88
N GLY A 621 -7.99 40.60 -20.80
CA GLY A 621 -6.74 39.99 -21.26
C GLY A 621 -6.75 39.62 -22.73
N ILE A 622 -5.69 38.99 -23.20
CA ILE A 622 -5.55 38.49 -24.57
C ILE A 622 -6.55 37.35 -24.85
N ASN A 623 -6.92 37.15 -26.14
CA ASN A 623 -7.89 36.14 -26.59
C ASN A 623 -9.27 36.23 -25.89
N PHE A 624 -9.65 37.38 -25.41
CA PHE A 624 -10.95 37.60 -24.79
C PHE A 624 -12.07 37.09 -25.60
N ILE A 625 -12.99 36.51 -25.62
CA ILE A 625 -14.05 35.93 -26.46
C ILE A 625 -13.63 35.47 -27.87
N SER A 626 -12.40 35.12 -28.12
CA SER A 626 -11.93 34.68 -29.44
C SER A 626 -12.51 33.31 -29.81
N ARG A 627 -12.58 33.00 -31.14
CA ARG A 627 -13.01 31.72 -31.69
C ARG A 627 -14.49 31.34 -31.40
N ASN A 628 -15.34 32.33 -31.13
CA ASN A 628 -16.79 32.17 -30.93
C ASN A 628 -17.56 32.38 -32.26
N TYR A 629 -17.58 31.37 -33.13
CA TYR A 629 -18.05 31.48 -34.51
C TYR A 629 -19.56 31.77 -34.69
N LYS A 630 -20.38 31.58 -33.62
CA LYS A 630 -21.84 31.85 -33.67
C LYS A 630 -22.23 33.09 -32.89
N LEU A 631 -21.28 33.88 -32.40
CA LEU A 631 -21.57 35.11 -31.66
C LEU A 631 -22.28 36.13 -32.51
N LYS A 632 -23.46 36.58 -32.07
CA LYS A 632 -24.32 37.53 -32.76
C LYS A 632 -24.28 38.95 -32.15
N LYS A 633 -24.22 39.03 -30.83
CA LYS A 633 -24.22 40.30 -30.10
C LYS A 633 -23.35 40.21 -28.84
N ALA A 634 -22.57 41.26 -28.66
CA ALA A 634 -21.75 41.43 -27.47
C ALA A 634 -21.82 42.89 -26.96
N SER A 635 -22.11 43.11 -25.69
CA SER A 635 -22.26 44.42 -25.09
C SER A 635 -21.23 44.62 -23.94
N PHE A 636 -20.40 45.67 -24.05
CA PHE A 636 -19.32 46.03 -23.14
C PHE A 636 -19.25 47.53 -22.92
N PRO A 637 -20.32 48.21 -22.43
CA PRO A 637 -20.40 49.65 -22.42
C PRO A 637 -19.35 50.36 -21.57
N SER A 638 -18.78 49.66 -20.59
CA SER A 638 -17.71 50.20 -19.72
C SER A 638 -16.29 49.89 -20.17
N LEU A 639 -16.09 49.11 -21.21
CA LEU A 639 -14.79 48.65 -21.68
C LEU A 639 -13.99 49.82 -22.28
N ILE A 640 -12.76 50.01 -21.81
CA ILE A 640 -11.92 51.13 -22.15
C ILE A 640 -10.81 50.74 -23.12
N GLU A 641 -10.22 49.59 -22.96
CA GLU A 641 -9.04 49.12 -23.69
C GLU A 641 -9.11 47.65 -24.05
N ILE A 642 -8.64 47.29 -25.24
CA ILE A 642 -8.55 45.90 -25.74
C ILE A 642 -7.20 45.59 -26.36
N ASP A 643 -6.85 44.32 -26.40
CA ASP A 643 -5.72 43.77 -27.14
C ASP A 643 -6.08 43.38 -28.59
N ASP A 644 -5.06 43.24 -29.47
CA ASP A 644 -5.23 42.88 -30.89
C ASP A 644 -5.89 41.51 -31.11
N SER A 645 -5.86 40.61 -30.13
CA SER A 645 -6.43 39.27 -30.17
C SER A 645 -7.88 39.20 -29.69
N PHE A 646 -8.48 40.32 -29.30
CA PHE A 646 -9.79 40.41 -28.67
C PHE A 646 -10.89 39.60 -29.35
N LEU A 647 -10.97 39.68 -30.69
CA LEU A 647 -12.04 39.04 -31.51
C LEU A 647 -11.50 38.26 -32.69
N THR A 648 -10.35 37.64 -32.63
CA THR A 648 -9.84 36.83 -33.71
C THR A 648 -10.84 35.72 -34.05
N SER A 649 -11.45 35.76 -35.26
CA SER A 649 -12.40 34.81 -35.83
C SER A 649 -13.91 35.09 -35.66
N ALA A 650 -14.37 36.19 -35.02
CA ALA A 650 -15.82 36.47 -34.88
C ALA A 650 -16.29 37.76 -35.59
N LEU A 651 -15.40 38.48 -36.30
CA LEU A 651 -15.59 39.86 -36.67
C LEU A 651 -16.61 40.18 -37.77
N ASP A 652 -16.91 39.24 -38.67
CA ASP A 652 -17.72 39.60 -39.84
C ASP A 652 -19.24 39.58 -39.62
N SER A 653 -19.73 39.10 -38.47
CA SER A 653 -21.17 38.93 -38.22
C SER A 653 -21.63 39.30 -36.80
N CYS A 654 -20.78 39.83 -35.93
CA CYS A 654 -21.13 40.12 -34.54
C CYS A 654 -21.43 41.62 -34.37
N ASP A 655 -22.59 41.95 -33.77
CA ASP A 655 -22.92 43.33 -33.31
C ASP A 655 -22.27 43.60 -31.96
N ILE A 656 -21.34 44.54 -31.93
CA ILE A 656 -20.57 44.86 -30.73
C ILE A 656 -20.94 46.28 -30.24
N ASP A 657 -21.48 46.33 -29.03
CA ASP A 657 -21.77 47.57 -28.31
C ASP A 657 -20.70 47.88 -27.28
N ALA A 658 -19.75 48.76 -27.60
CA ALA A 658 -18.63 49.19 -26.75
C ALA A 658 -18.33 50.70 -26.93
N PRO A 659 -19.23 51.60 -26.52
CA PRO A 659 -19.15 53.03 -26.82
C PRO A 659 -17.95 53.76 -26.22
N ASN A 660 -17.36 53.24 -25.14
CA ASN A 660 -16.24 53.88 -24.43
C ASN A 660 -14.86 53.35 -24.84
N LEU A 661 -14.80 52.45 -25.80
CA LEU A 661 -13.58 51.78 -26.22
C LEU A 661 -12.58 52.74 -26.86
N LYS A 662 -11.38 52.84 -26.30
CA LYS A 662 -10.24 53.58 -26.81
C LYS A 662 -9.29 52.67 -27.55
N TYR A 663 -9.07 52.91 -28.82
CA TYR A 663 -8.23 52.10 -29.68
C TYR A 663 -6.74 52.17 -29.37
N ARG A 664 -6.06 51.04 -29.31
CA ARG A 664 -4.61 50.95 -29.48
C ARG A 664 -4.14 50.12 -30.67
N SER A 665 -5.03 49.52 -31.47
CA SER A 665 -4.61 48.67 -32.57
C SER A 665 -5.44 48.79 -33.88
N LYS A 666 -4.92 48.20 -34.96
CA LYS A 666 -5.41 48.27 -36.35
C LYS A 666 -6.65 47.42 -36.62
N VAL A 667 -7.34 46.89 -35.63
CA VAL A 667 -8.56 46.11 -35.83
C VAL A 667 -9.74 47.05 -36.07
N LEU A 668 -10.23 47.09 -37.30
CA LEU A 668 -11.43 47.80 -37.72
C LEU A 668 -12.67 47.17 -37.10
N ILE A 669 -13.22 47.75 -36.06
CA ILE A 669 -14.64 47.56 -35.75
C ILE A 669 -15.41 48.40 -36.77
N LYS A 670 -16.13 47.76 -37.72
CA LYS A 670 -17.11 48.49 -38.53
C LYS A 670 -18.21 48.98 -37.61
N ARG A 671 -18.32 50.27 -37.46
CA ARG A 671 -19.45 50.97 -36.81
C ARG A 671 -20.76 50.66 -37.52
#